data_8170ae9d7d461d279df50266269e536f
#
_entry.id   8170ae9d7d461d279df50266269e536f
#
_cell.length_a   1.000
_cell.length_b   1.000
_cell.length_c   1.000
_cell.angle_alpha   90.00
_cell.angle_beta   90.00
_cell.angle_gamma   90.00
#
_symmetry.space_group_name_H-M   'P 1'
#
loop_
_entity.id
_entity.type
_entity.pdbx_description
1 polymer ?
#
loop_
_entity_poly.entity_id
_entity_poly.type
_entity_poly.pdbx_seq_one_letter_code
_entity_poly.pdbx_strand_id
1 'polypeptide(L)'
;VLVLSGVLVISTLGGCSAFGQLAKQTVETGKEYYDQNKDSEQEDPSSQEDATQGKTDGTGSDGTVKLQDQAAGQQRIYLNDLSTQEPLRDYTPSVAAYQTAPDLSNIENLGQFYAYDTDEDISGKLAANNFIVMDSGYSEFFDVYEYNRYSQVPSFVTVDSMMHTYHLYFALLQRTTERDYLASMVKEMSHSMYQTCLTQYEELKGSEWEQAAALNVGFFAVGVSLMGDEAAISIPDKVKSAVDQELSFIEAADGIYDSALFEGEMEDYSQYKPRGYYEGEEALEQYFRAMMWYGRRNFTQKQELTDRAALLMTMALSNEAFKDWETVYTITSFFAGASDDSGFYEYAPLIREAYGDGAGTGNLIGNEAAFDAFHELTGKLDPPAINSAVFMDDNGETDKTQESKGFRFMGQRFTLDEAIFTNLTYSKVGENADGSNRMLPMAMDVPAVLGSDTAKRILEDNGAFEYQGYAENMEKLQNAVQNADDTLWNGSLYAGWLQTLCPLLEERDEGYPSFMRNEEWRKKNLESFLGSYTELKHDTVLYSKQMLAEMGGGMEEMDDRGYVEPEPEIFHALGSLAKNTSEGMERFGILSAKDKENLEKLQQLSDQFAEISIKELEGGSTVTDEDYELIRTFGGNLEHFWKETIRDQTTEEYVDSREFPAALAVDIATDPNGTILEEAIGGVYRISVV
;
A
#
# COMPACT_ATOMS: atom_id res chain seq x y z
N VAL A 1 -3.26 37.18 38.44
CA VAL A 1 -3.26 38.10 37.30
C VAL A 1 -1.83 38.43 36.93
N LEU A 2 -1.31 37.82 35.89
CA LEU A 2 -0.24 38.39 35.04
C LEU A 2 -0.17 37.55 33.76
N VAL A 3 -0.56 38.18 32.66
CA VAL A 3 -0.43 37.72 31.30
C VAL A 3 1.02 38.01 30.89
N LEU A 4 1.73 37.00 30.38
CA LEU A 4 2.99 37.20 29.70
C LEU A 4 2.88 36.57 28.31
N SER A 5 2.72 37.47 27.34
CA SER A 5 2.86 37.18 25.90
C SER A 5 4.34 36.91 25.59
N GLY A 6 4.68 35.69 25.28
CA GLY A 6 5.96 35.33 24.70
C GLY A 6 5.79 35.17 23.18
N VAL A 7 6.41 36.09 22.43
CA VAL A 7 6.57 35.95 20.98
C VAL A 7 7.61 34.85 20.73
N LEU A 8 7.18 33.71 20.23
CA LEU A 8 8.09 32.64 19.78
C LEU A 8 8.50 32.97 18.33
N VAL A 9 9.76 33.28 18.14
CA VAL A 9 10.36 33.38 16.82
C VAL A 9 10.53 31.94 16.29
N ILE A 10 9.70 31.57 15.34
CA ILE A 10 9.84 30.28 14.63
C ILE A 10 10.96 30.43 13.63
N SER A 11 12.13 29.90 13.96
CA SER A 11 13.19 29.66 12.99
C SER A 11 12.79 28.44 12.15
N THR A 12 12.68 28.65 10.85
CA THR A 12 12.35 27.66 9.83
C THR A 12 13.36 26.51 9.82
N LEU A 13 12.95 25.33 10.30
CA LEU A 13 13.65 24.09 10.12
C LEU A 13 12.85 23.24 9.11
N GLY A 14 13.37 23.13 7.89
CA GLY A 14 12.69 22.55 6.72
C GLY A 14 12.31 21.06 6.79
N GLY A 15 12.71 20.32 7.82
CA GLY A 15 12.39 18.89 7.94
C GLY A 15 11.04 18.57 8.59
N CYS A 16 10.50 19.47 9.44
CA CYS A 16 9.18 19.30 10.06
C CYS A 16 8.01 19.67 9.15
N SER A 17 8.27 20.44 8.08
CA SER A 17 7.20 20.92 7.20
C SER A 17 6.65 19.80 6.30
N ALA A 18 7.47 18.86 5.86
CA ALA A 18 7.05 17.84 4.91
C ALA A 18 6.03 16.86 5.50
N PHE A 19 6.28 16.29 6.68
CA PHE A 19 5.34 15.35 7.29
C PHE A 19 4.12 16.07 7.89
N GLY A 20 4.31 17.21 8.54
CA GLY A 20 3.20 18.05 9.04
C GLY A 20 2.43 18.75 7.91
N GLN A 21 3.05 19.04 6.76
CA GLN A 21 2.38 19.49 5.54
C GLN A 21 1.69 18.31 4.84
N LEU A 22 2.25 17.12 4.88
CA LEU A 22 1.69 15.93 4.29
C LEU A 22 0.45 15.43 5.06
N ALA A 23 0.54 15.35 6.38
CA ALA A 23 -0.63 15.14 7.22
C ALA A 23 -1.66 16.26 7.05
N LYS A 24 -1.22 17.52 6.92
CA LYS A 24 -2.09 18.64 6.57
C LYS A 24 -2.63 18.59 5.17
N GLN A 25 -1.83 18.22 4.17
CA GLN A 25 -2.25 18.16 2.77
C GLN A 25 -3.24 17.02 2.54
N THR A 26 -3.01 15.85 3.15
CA THR A 26 -4.00 14.76 3.19
C THR A 26 -5.27 15.17 3.93
N VAL A 27 -5.15 15.96 5.01
CA VAL A 27 -6.25 16.48 5.84
C VAL A 27 -6.94 17.68 5.20
N GLU A 28 -6.20 18.66 4.67
CA GLU A 28 -6.78 19.87 4.07
C GLU A 28 -7.44 19.57 2.72
N THR A 29 -6.85 18.73 1.89
CA THR A 29 -7.47 18.26 0.64
C THR A 29 -8.70 17.39 0.94
N GLY A 30 -8.66 16.54 1.94
CA GLY A 30 -9.79 15.75 2.39
C GLY A 30 -10.90 16.61 3.04
N LYS A 31 -10.53 17.63 3.80
CA LYS A 31 -11.47 18.50 4.53
C LYS A 31 -12.14 19.51 3.61
N GLU A 32 -11.43 20.12 2.66
CA GLU A 32 -12.01 21.00 1.65
C GLU A 32 -12.96 20.22 0.73
N TYR A 33 -12.63 18.97 0.39
CA TYR A 33 -13.49 18.07 -0.38
C TYR A 33 -14.76 17.68 0.43
N TYR A 34 -14.62 17.35 1.71
CA TYR A 34 -15.74 17.01 2.58
C TYR A 34 -16.70 18.20 2.82
N ASP A 35 -16.16 19.38 3.04
CA ASP A 35 -16.97 20.60 3.22
C ASP A 35 -17.66 21.06 1.93
N GLN A 36 -17.06 20.85 0.75
CA GLN A 36 -17.66 21.17 -0.54
C GLN A 36 -18.78 20.20 -0.95
N ASN A 37 -18.70 18.92 -0.58
CA ASN A 37 -19.73 17.94 -0.90
C ASN A 37 -20.87 17.87 0.11
N LYS A 38 -20.69 18.35 1.31
CA LYS A 38 -21.73 18.37 2.35
C LYS A 38 -22.91 19.29 2.02
N ASP A 39 -22.68 20.30 1.19
CA ASP A 39 -23.72 21.25 0.73
C ASP A 39 -24.47 20.76 -0.52
N SER A 40 -24.07 19.64 -1.16
CA SER A 40 -24.70 19.10 -2.37
C SER A 40 -25.71 17.96 -2.14
N GLU A 41 -25.87 17.48 -0.92
CA GLU A 41 -26.81 16.38 -0.57
C GLU A 41 -28.22 16.83 -0.17
N GLN A 42 -28.79 17.81 -0.86
CA GLN A 42 -30.23 18.10 -0.75
C GLN A 42 -30.88 18.28 -2.11
N GLU A 43 -30.98 17.21 -2.90
CA GLU A 43 -32.07 17.06 -3.87
C GLU A 43 -32.46 15.58 -4.08
N ASP A 44 -33.76 15.33 -4.02
CA ASP A 44 -34.53 14.10 -3.96
C ASP A 44 -34.43 13.24 -5.25
N PRO A 45 -34.19 11.92 -5.19
CA PRO A 45 -34.10 11.07 -6.37
C PRO A 45 -35.47 10.54 -6.79
N SER A 46 -36.15 11.26 -7.66
CA SER A 46 -37.29 10.68 -8.41
C SER A 46 -37.37 11.25 -9.84
N SER A 47 -36.67 10.61 -10.78
CA SER A 47 -37.15 10.42 -12.15
C SER A 47 -36.16 9.58 -12.96
N GLN A 48 -36.50 8.30 -13.15
CA GLN A 48 -35.96 7.53 -14.26
C GLN A 48 -36.60 8.06 -15.55
N GLU A 49 -35.79 8.49 -16.50
CA GLU A 49 -36.15 8.48 -17.91
C GLU A 49 -34.93 8.24 -18.81
N ASP A 50 -35.14 7.33 -19.75
CA ASP A 50 -34.39 6.84 -20.88
C ASP A 50 -33.12 7.59 -21.35
N ALA A 51 -32.00 6.87 -21.31
CA ALA A 51 -30.78 7.21 -22.01
C ALA A 51 -30.85 6.82 -23.48
N THR A 52 -31.24 7.75 -24.34
CA THR A 52 -30.96 7.68 -25.75
C THR A 52 -29.61 8.36 -26.06
N GLN A 53 -28.76 7.62 -26.76
CA GLN A 53 -27.46 8.03 -27.27
C GLN A 53 -27.49 9.45 -27.90
N GLY A 54 -26.70 10.34 -27.31
CA GLY A 54 -26.26 11.59 -27.93
C GLY A 54 -24.75 11.66 -27.84
N LYS A 55 -24.05 11.37 -28.96
CA LYS A 55 -22.67 11.81 -29.14
C LYS A 55 -22.64 13.33 -29.02
N THR A 56 -22.07 13.84 -27.96
CA THR A 56 -21.64 15.25 -27.93
C THR A 56 -20.13 15.26 -28.11
N ASP A 57 -19.67 15.64 -29.28
CA ASP A 57 -18.30 16.03 -29.53
C ASP A 57 -17.92 17.13 -28.53
N GLY A 58 -17.00 16.82 -27.61
CA GLY A 58 -16.56 17.74 -26.56
C GLY A 58 -15.59 18.82 -27.01
N THR A 59 -15.31 18.90 -28.32
CA THR A 59 -14.49 19.95 -28.91
C THR A 59 -15.37 20.97 -29.61
N GLY A 60 -15.29 22.23 -29.18
CA GLY A 60 -15.78 23.33 -29.98
C GLY A 60 -15.03 23.35 -31.33
N SER A 61 -15.62 23.92 -32.36
CA SER A 61 -15.02 24.05 -33.70
C SER A 61 -13.70 24.85 -33.74
N ASP A 62 -13.22 25.33 -32.62
CA ASP A 62 -12.00 26.10 -32.41
C ASP A 62 -10.96 25.38 -31.50
N GLY A 63 -11.16 24.11 -31.18
CA GLY A 63 -10.26 23.34 -30.33
C GLY A 63 -10.26 23.72 -28.82
N THR A 64 -11.21 24.51 -28.36
CA THR A 64 -11.34 24.88 -26.95
C THR A 64 -11.86 23.71 -26.10
N VAL A 65 -11.17 23.41 -25.01
CA VAL A 65 -11.52 22.36 -24.04
C VAL A 65 -12.16 23.01 -22.80
N LYS A 66 -13.29 22.48 -22.36
CA LYS A 66 -13.93 22.92 -21.11
C LYS A 66 -13.34 22.15 -19.92
N LEU A 67 -12.33 22.71 -19.26
CA LEU A 67 -11.71 22.12 -18.06
C LEU A 67 -12.64 22.09 -16.84
N GLN A 68 -13.70 22.89 -16.82
CA GLN A 68 -14.55 23.08 -15.64
C GLN A 68 -15.35 21.85 -15.23
N ASP A 69 -15.86 21.09 -16.22
CA ASP A 69 -16.83 20.03 -15.93
C ASP A 69 -16.15 18.75 -15.42
N GLN A 70 -14.82 18.70 -15.47
CA GLN A 70 -14.04 17.50 -15.17
C GLN A 70 -13.27 17.56 -13.83
N ALA A 71 -12.88 18.77 -13.37
CA ALA A 71 -12.23 18.95 -12.08
C ALA A 71 -13.16 18.75 -10.86
N ALA A 72 -14.47 18.62 -11.07
CA ALA A 72 -15.48 18.45 -10.02
C ALA A 72 -15.79 16.98 -9.67
N GLY A 73 -15.15 16.00 -10.35
CA GLY A 73 -15.57 14.61 -10.36
C GLY A 73 -14.68 13.64 -9.56
N GLN A 74 -13.77 14.09 -8.73
CA GLN A 74 -12.90 13.18 -7.98
C GLN A 74 -13.70 12.32 -6.98
N GLN A 75 -14.03 11.10 -7.38
CA GLN A 75 -14.77 10.13 -6.56
C GLN A 75 -13.83 9.26 -5.72
N ARG A 76 -13.06 9.87 -4.85
CA ARG A 76 -12.22 9.13 -3.91
C ARG A 76 -13.10 8.47 -2.85
N ILE A 77 -12.87 7.20 -2.54
CA ILE A 77 -13.53 6.48 -1.45
C ILE A 77 -12.58 6.41 -0.26
N TYR A 78 -13.01 7.00 0.87
CA TYR A 78 -12.37 6.80 2.16
C TYR A 78 -13.03 5.63 2.90
N LEU A 79 -12.28 4.90 3.72
CA LEU A 79 -12.83 3.74 4.43
C LEU A 79 -13.97 4.12 5.38
N ASN A 80 -13.94 5.31 5.97
CA ASN A 80 -15.01 5.83 6.82
C ASN A 80 -16.26 6.33 6.05
N ASP A 81 -16.21 6.42 4.71
CA ASP A 81 -17.38 6.65 3.85
C ASP A 81 -18.17 5.36 3.60
N LEU A 82 -17.60 4.23 3.97
CA LEU A 82 -18.22 2.91 3.90
C LEU A 82 -19.06 2.65 5.16
N SER A 83 -19.85 1.61 5.16
CA SER A 83 -20.68 1.32 6.33
C SER A 83 -19.82 0.90 7.52
N THR A 84 -20.00 1.58 8.65
CA THR A 84 -19.27 1.27 9.88
C THR A 84 -19.68 -0.09 10.44
N GLN A 85 -18.72 -0.83 10.97
CA GLN A 85 -18.97 -2.01 11.78
C GLN A 85 -19.49 -1.59 13.16
N GLU A 86 -20.32 -2.41 13.80
CA GLU A 86 -20.70 -2.18 15.19
C GLU A 86 -19.44 -2.18 16.08
N PRO A 87 -19.30 -1.25 17.01
CA PRO A 87 -18.09 -1.17 17.84
C PRO A 87 -17.93 -2.43 18.68
N LEU A 88 -16.66 -2.82 18.91
CA LEU A 88 -16.34 -3.91 19.82
C LEU A 88 -16.96 -3.63 21.19
N ARG A 89 -17.60 -4.66 21.80
CA ARG A 89 -18.18 -4.48 23.12
C ARG A 89 -17.12 -4.25 24.19
N ASP A 90 -17.47 -3.48 25.21
CA ASP A 90 -16.62 -3.30 26.38
C ASP A 90 -16.33 -4.65 27.05
N TYR A 91 -15.09 -4.86 27.47
CA TYR A 91 -14.65 -6.05 28.22
C TYR A 91 -13.57 -5.65 29.25
N THR A 92 -13.33 -6.53 30.19
CA THR A 92 -12.29 -6.33 31.22
C THR A 92 -11.50 -7.62 31.39
N PRO A 93 -10.21 -7.64 30.99
CA PRO A 93 -9.35 -8.78 31.21
C PRO A 93 -9.29 -9.18 32.69
N SER A 94 -9.45 -10.45 32.99
CA SER A 94 -9.54 -10.96 34.35
C SER A 94 -8.84 -12.32 34.55
N VAL A 95 -8.00 -12.73 33.63
CA VAL A 95 -7.21 -13.97 33.72
C VAL A 95 -6.25 -13.89 34.90
N ALA A 96 -6.31 -14.87 35.79
CA ALA A 96 -5.40 -14.95 36.93
C ALA A 96 -3.96 -15.26 36.46
N ALA A 97 -2.99 -14.57 37.05
CA ALA A 97 -1.59 -14.86 36.78
C ALA A 97 -1.23 -16.30 37.14
N TYR A 98 -0.48 -16.96 36.29
CA TYR A 98 0.04 -18.31 36.51
C TYR A 98 1.51 -18.40 36.11
N GLN A 99 2.16 -19.51 36.49
CA GLN A 99 3.53 -19.80 36.11
C GLN A 99 3.67 -21.29 35.81
N THR A 100 4.33 -21.61 34.73
CA THR A 100 4.68 -22.98 34.37
C THR A 100 5.79 -23.51 35.28
N ALA A 101 5.61 -24.71 35.80
CA ALA A 101 6.64 -25.36 36.65
C ALA A 101 7.86 -25.74 35.78
N PRO A 102 9.11 -25.66 36.34
CA PRO A 102 10.31 -26.01 35.58
C PRO A 102 10.35 -27.43 35.02
N ASP A 103 9.63 -28.35 35.65
CA ASP A 103 9.47 -29.75 35.23
C ASP A 103 8.17 -30.00 34.42
N LEU A 104 7.46 -28.95 34.04
CA LEU A 104 6.18 -28.95 33.34
C LEU A 104 5.05 -29.75 34.02
N SER A 105 5.23 -30.15 35.29
CA SER A 105 4.31 -31.05 36.01
C SER A 105 2.91 -30.48 36.25
N ASN A 106 2.72 -29.18 36.09
CA ASN A 106 1.43 -28.50 36.22
C ASN A 106 0.71 -28.26 34.87
N ILE A 107 1.22 -28.82 33.77
CA ILE A 107 0.53 -28.85 32.47
C ILE A 107 -0.25 -30.17 32.40
N GLU A 108 -1.60 -30.09 32.40
CA GLU A 108 -2.47 -31.28 32.49
C GLU A 108 -2.44 -32.10 31.19
N ASN A 109 -2.37 -31.48 30.05
CA ASN A 109 -2.46 -32.11 28.72
C ASN A 109 -1.08 -32.25 28.03
N LEU A 110 0.03 -32.15 28.74
CA LEU A 110 1.39 -32.22 28.17
C LEU A 110 1.60 -33.47 27.29
N GLY A 111 0.95 -34.59 27.62
CA GLY A 111 1.05 -35.83 26.87
C GLY A 111 0.46 -35.79 25.44
N GLN A 112 -0.28 -34.75 25.07
CA GLN A 112 -0.75 -34.53 23.69
C GLN A 112 0.35 -33.88 22.82
N PHE A 113 1.40 -33.33 23.42
CA PHE A 113 2.51 -32.66 22.76
C PHE A 113 3.76 -33.51 22.80
N TYR A 114 4.23 -34.00 21.65
CA TYR A 114 5.36 -34.93 21.55
C TYR A 114 6.68 -34.29 22.01
N ALA A 115 7.42 -34.99 22.87
CA ALA A 115 8.78 -34.71 23.30
C ALA A 115 9.02 -33.40 24.08
N TYR A 116 7.96 -32.68 24.49
CA TYR A 116 8.13 -31.41 25.21
C TYR A 116 8.71 -31.59 26.64
N ASP A 117 8.45 -32.73 27.24
CA ASP A 117 8.97 -33.13 28.55
C ASP A 117 10.40 -33.72 28.52
N THR A 118 10.89 -34.13 27.36
CA THR A 118 12.18 -34.78 27.15
C THR A 118 13.26 -33.89 26.55
N ASP A 119 12.87 -32.74 25.97
CA ASP A 119 13.78 -31.73 25.42
C ASP A 119 13.96 -30.59 26.42
N GLU A 120 15.20 -30.48 27.00
CA GLU A 120 15.52 -29.49 28.04
C GLU A 120 15.42 -28.03 27.50
N ASP A 121 15.63 -27.79 26.20
CA ASP A 121 15.50 -26.45 25.60
C ASP A 121 14.03 -26.05 25.49
N ILE A 122 13.17 -26.95 25.04
CA ILE A 122 11.72 -26.72 24.93
C ILE A 122 11.11 -26.51 26.30
N SER A 123 11.38 -27.42 27.25
CA SER A 123 10.84 -27.35 28.60
C SER A 123 11.30 -26.10 29.34
N GLY A 124 12.56 -25.70 29.14
CA GLY A 124 13.14 -24.49 29.73
C GLY A 124 12.46 -23.21 29.24
N LYS A 125 12.21 -23.09 27.92
CA LYS A 125 11.51 -21.94 27.33
C LYS A 125 10.06 -21.88 27.77
N LEU A 126 9.33 -23.00 27.76
CA LEU A 126 7.96 -23.09 28.29
C LEU A 126 7.86 -22.66 29.74
N ALA A 127 8.78 -23.14 30.60
CA ALA A 127 8.80 -22.77 32.01
C ALA A 127 9.14 -21.29 32.25
N ALA A 128 10.00 -20.71 31.41
CA ALA A 128 10.40 -19.31 31.50
C ALA A 128 9.34 -18.34 31.01
N ASN A 129 8.73 -18.63 29.85
CA ASN A 129 7.92 -17.68 29.09
C ASN A 129 6.44 -18.05 29.06
N ASN A 130 6.04 -19.28 29.44
CA ASN A 130 4.72 -19.87 29.25
C ASN A 130 4.33 -20.06 27.77
N PHE A 131 5.27 -19.95 26.84
CA PHE A 131 5.11 -20.27 25.43
C PHE A 131 6.46 -20.61 24.79
N ILE A 132 6.38 -21.20 23.59
CA ILE A 132 7.52 -21.46 22.71
C ILE A 132 7.11 -21.40 21.24
N VAL A 133 7.99 -20.89 20.38
CA VAL A 133 7.87 -20.93 18.92
C VAL A 133 8.91 -21.89 18.37
N MET A 134 8.50 -22.76 17.44
CA MET A 134 9.33 -23.83 16.87
C MET A 134 9.11 -23.94 15.36
N ASP A 135 10.15 -24.31 14.63
CA ASP A 135 10.01 -24.68 13.23
C ASP A 135 9.01 -25.85 13.07
N SER A 136 8.11 -25.74 12.12
CA SER A 136 7.08 -26.77 11.87
C SER A 136 7.35 -27.60 10.63
N GLY A 137 8.12 -27.07 9.67
CA GLY A 137 8.31 -27.66 8.35
C GLY A 137 7.07 -27.61 7.45
N TYR A 138 6.03 -26.89 7.82
CA TYR A 138 4.83 -26.67 7.03
C TYR A 138 4.97 -25.43 6.13
N SER A 139 4.28 -25.47 4.98
CA SER A 139 4.36 -24.40 3.97
C SER A 139 3.22 -23.42 4.10
N GLU A 140 2.07 -23.85 4.64
CA GLU A 140 0.88 -23.05 4.83
C GLU A 140 0.29 -23.18 6.24
N PHE A 141 -0.43 -22.14 6.69
CA PHE A 141 -1.01 -22.10 8.02
C PHE A 141 -2.04 -23.21 8.25
N PHE A 142 -2.88 -23.51 7.24
CA PHE A 142 -3.89 -24.56 7.39
C PHE A 142 -3.30 -25.94 7.67
N ASP A 143 -2.08 -26.22 7.19
CA ASP A 143 -1.39 -27.49 7.42
C ASP A 143 -1.20 -27.79 8.90
N VAL A 144 -0.84 -26.74 9.68
CA VAL A 144 -0.66 -26.86 11.16
C VAL A 144 -1.99 -27.16 11.83
N TYR A 145 -3.05 -26.42 11.48
CA TYR A 145 -4.37 -26.58 12.12
C TYR A 145 -5.04 -27.90 11.75
N GLU A 146 -4.94 -28.36 10.49
CA GLU A 146 -5.44 -29.65 10.08
C GLU A 146 -4.64 -30.81 10.74
N TYR A 147 -3.30 -30.67 10.88
CA TYR A 147 -2.53 -31.62 11.65
C TYR A 147 -3.04 -31.70 13.09
N ASN A 148 -3.23 -30.58 13.77
CA ASN A 148 -3.75 -30.53 15.13
C ASN A 148 -5.11 -31.23 15.24
N ARG A 149 -6.05 -30.91 14.32
CA ARG A 149 -7.40 -31.48 14.27
C ARG A 149 -7.37 -33.01 14.16
N TYR A 150 -6.57 -33.55 13.22
CA TYR A 150 -6.46 -35.01 13.03
C TYR A 150 -5.64 -35.71 14.12
N SER A 151 -4.71 -35.00 14.76
CA SER A 151 -3.89 -35.53 15.84
C SER A 151 -4.49 -35.28 17.23
N GLN A 152 -5.65 -34.61 17.32
CA GLN A 152 -6.32 -34.23 18.56
C GLN A 152 -5.41 -33.43 19.51
N VAL A 153 -4.67 -32.48 18.92
CA VAL A 153 -3.89 -31.49 19.64
C VAL A 153 -4.73 -30.21 19.70
N PRO A 154 -4.93 -29.62 20.89
CA PRO A 154 -5.64 -28.33 21.00
C PRO A 154 -5.01 -27.27 20.11
N SER A 155 -5.80 -26.63 19.26
CA SER A 155 -5.34 -25.55 18.39
C SER A 155 -5.29 -24.22 19.12
N PHE A 156 -4.25 -23.42 18.82
CA PHE A 156 -4.14 -22.03 19.22
C PHE A 156 -4.31 -21.16 17.98
N VAL A 157 -5.48 -20.52 17.85
CA VAL A 157 -5.79 -19.65 16.71
C VAL A 157 -5.02 -18.35 16.85
N THR A 158 -4.14 -18.04 15.90
CA THR A 158 -3.26 -16.87 15.94
C THR A 158 -3.78 -15.74 15.05
N VAL A 159 -3.44 -14.50 15.43
CA VAL A 159 -3.64 -13.32 14.58
C VAL A 159 -2.93 -13.49 13.24
N ASP A 160 -1.70 -14.03 13.24
CA ASP A 160 -0.90 -14.28 12.04
C ASP A 160 -1.67 -15.06 10.97
N SER A 161 -2.34 -16.14 11.37
CA SER A 161 -3.09 -17.00 10.43
C SER A 161 -4.28 -16.28 9.77
N MET A 162 -4.92 -15.36 10.49
CA MET A 162 -6.04 -14.58 9.98
C MET A 162 -5.57 -13.41 9.11
N MET A 163 -4.48 -12.72 9.50
CA MET A 163 -3.88 -11.66 8.68
C MET A 163 -3.34 -12.22 7.36
N HIS A 164 -2.66 -13.37 7.40
CA HIS A 164 -2.23 -14.08 6.19
C HIS A 164 -3.41 -14.43 5.28
N THR A 165 -4.54 -14.85 5.82
CA THR A 165 -5.75 -15.11 5.03
C THR A 165 -6.24 -13.85 4.31
N TYR A 166 -6.19 -12.69 4.98
CA TYR A 166 -6.52 -11.42 4.35
C TYR A 166 -5.53 -11.05 3.24
N HIS A 167 -4.22 -11.24 3.46
CA HIS A 167 -3.17 -11.08 2.45
C HIS A 167 -3.51 -11.87 1.16
N LEU A 168 -3.80 -13.16 1.29
CA LEU A 168 -4.13 -14.00 0.14
C LEU A 168 -5.31 -13.45 -0.68
N TYR A 169 -6.35 -12.93 0.01
CA TYR A 169 -7.49 -12.32 -0.65
C TYR A 169 -7.15 -10.96 -1.26
N PHE A 170 -6.41 -10.15 -0.56
CA PHE A 170 -5.98 -8.83 -1.05
C PHE A 170 -5.19 -8.97 -2.36
N ALA A 171 -4.22 -9.88 -2.40
CA ALA A 171 -3.43 -10.19 -3.59
C ALA A 171 -4.30 -10.71 -4.75
N LEU A 172 -5.24 -11.64 -4.49
CA LEU A 172 -6.20 -12.11 -5.50
C LEU A 172 -7.02 -10.97 -6.08
N LEU A 173 -7.58 -10.12 -5.21
CA LEU A 173 -8.48 -9.04 -5.62
C LEU A 173 -7.74 -7.96 -6.42
N GLN A 174 -6.52 -7.61 -6.04
CA GLN A 174 -5.68 -6.71 -6.83
C GLN A 174 -5.39 -7.31 -8.21
N ARG A 175 -4.83 -8.52 -8.25
CA ARG A 175 -4.47 -9.21 -9.51
C ARG A 175 -5.65 -9.31 -10.49
N THR A 176 -6.82 -9.75 -9.99
CA THR A 176 -8.01 -9.88 -10.85
C THR A 176 -8.58 -8.53 -11.27
N THR A 177 -8.52 -7.52 -10.42
CA THR A 177 -8.93 -6.15 -10.75
C THR A 177 -8.05 -5.57 -11.86
N GLU A 178 -6.74 -5.69 -11.73
CA GLU A 178 -5.78 -5.18 -12.71
C GLU A 178 -5.90 -5.90 -14.05
N ARG A 179 -5.95 -7.24 -14.03
CA ARG A 179 -6.07 -8.06 -15.25
C ARG A 179 -7.40 -7.87 -15.98
N ASP A 180 -8.51 -7.96 -15.25
CA ASP A 180 -9.85 -8.10 -15.85
C ASP A 180 -10.50 -6.74 -16.14
N TYR A 181 -10.04 -5.67 -15.47
CA TYR A 181 -10.63 -4.34 -15.60
C TYR A 181 -9.60 -3.26 -15.97
N LEU A 182 -8.53 -3.07 -15.17
CA LEU A 182 -7.66 -1.91 -15.33
C LEU A 182 -6.77 -1.99 -16.56
N ALA A 183 -6.27 -3.16 -16.96
CA ALA A 183 -5.40 -3.33 -18.12
C ALA A 183 -6.08 -2.84 -19.39
N SER A 184 -7.37 -3.17 -19.61
CA SER A 184 -8.13 -2.67 -20.76
C SER A 184 -8.35 -1.15 -20.71
N MET A 185 -8.62 -0.60 -19.52
CA MET A 185 -8.80 0.86 -19.34
C MET A 185 -7.51 1.63 -19.62
N VAL A 186 -6.35 1.13 -19.12
CA VAL A 186 -5.04 1.73 -19.40
C VAL A 186 -4.73 1.71 -20.90
N LYS A 187 -5.07 0.61 -21.59
CA LYS A 187 -4.91 0.51 -23.04
C LYS A 187 -5.75 1.54 -23.80
N GLU A 188 -7.05 1.64 -23.51
CA GLU A 188 -7.98 2.59 -24.15
C GLU A 188 -7.59 4.04 -23.84
N MET A 189 -7.25 4.33 -22.59
CA MET A 189 -6.74 5.63 -22.14
C MET A 189 -5.47 6.02 -22.90
N SER A 190 -4.49 5.12 -23.01
CA SER A 190 -3.23 5.37 -23.72
C SER A 190 -3.47 5.72 -25.17
N HIS A 191 -4.37 5.00 -25.83
CA HIS A 191 -4.77 5.25 -27.22
C HIS A 191 -5.44 6.60 -27.39
N SER A 192 -6.42 6.91 -26.56
CA SER A 192 -7.15 8.18 -26.60
C SER A 192 -6.22 9.37 -26.35
N MET A 193 -5.34 9.27 -25.37
CA MET A 193 -4.32 10.28 -25.08
C MET A 193 -3.35 10.46 -26.23
N TYR A 194 -2.86 9.36 -26.83
CA TYR A 194 -1.99 9.43 -27.99
C TYR A 194 -2.63 10.20 -29.15
N GLN A 195 -3.88 9.89 -29.51
CA GLN A 195 -4.58 10.55 -30.60
C GLN A 195 -4.81 12.05 -30.34
N THR A 196 -5.17 12.40 -29.11
CA THR A 196 -5.35 13.78 -28.69
C THR A 196 -4.03 14.56 -28.72
N CYS A 197 -2.95 14.01 -28.20
CA CYS A 197 -1.62 14.61 -28.23
C CYS A 197 -1.09 14.73 -29.66
N LEU A 198 -1.37 13.77 -30.55
CA LEU A 198 -1.01 13.86 -31.96
C LEU A 198 -1.76 15.01 -32.64
N THR A 199 -3.03 15.20 -32.31
CA THR A 199 -3.81 16.35 -32.84
C THR A 199 -3.22 17.68 -32.34
N GLN A 200 -2.92 17.80 -31.04
CA GLN A 200 -2.25 18.99 -30.50
C GLN A 200 -0.89 19.25 -31.20
N TYR A 201 -0.10 18.20 -31.42
CA TYR A 201 1.17 18.33 -32.14
C TYR A 201 1.01 18.86 -33.54
N GLU A 202 0.02 18.35 -34.33
CA GLU A 202 -0.24 18.83 -35.68
C GLU A 202 -0.68 20.31 -35.70
N GLU A 203 -1.52 20.74 -34.73
CA GLU A 203 -1.98 22.11 -34.57
C GLU A 203 -0.89 23.10 -34.14
N LEU A 204 0.08 22.63 -33.34
CA LEU A 204 1.14 23.44 -32.73
C LEU A 204 2.46 23.45 -33.54
N LYS A 205 2.51 22.76 -34.70
CA LYS A 205 3.70 22.75 -35.57
C LYS A 205 4.19 24.15 -35.92
N GLY A 206 5.49 24.37 -35.76
CA GLY A 206 6.14 25.65 -36.04
C GLY A 206 5.94 26.74 -34.98
N SER A 207 5.24 26.43 -33.88
CA SER A 207 5.14 27.30 -32.72
C SER A 207 6.15 26.97 -31.64
N GLU A 208 6.20 27.80 -30.60
CA GLU A 208 6.99 27.58 -29.35
C GLU A 208 6.54 26.34 -28.56
N TRP A 209 5.38 25.79 -28.88
CA TRP A 209 4.78 24.62 -28.22
C TRP A 209 5.10 23.29 -28.93
N GLU A 210 5.67 23.32 -30.15
CA GLU A 210 5.89 22.12 -30.97
C GLU A 210 6.72 21.04 -30.25
N GLN A 211 7.75 21.42 -29.50
CA GLN A 211 8.60 20.45 -28.81
C GLN A 211 7.86 19.78 -27.64
N ALA A 212 7.12 20.56 -26.86
CA ALA A 212 6.30 20.05 -25.75
C ALA A 212 5.21 19.10 -26.24
N ALA A 213 4.53 19.46 -27.33
CA ALA A 213 3.52 18.58 -27.96
C ALA A 213 4.16 17.29 -28.50
N ALA A 214 5.35 17.38 -29.12
CA ALA A 214 6.09 16.22 -29.60
C ALA A 214 6.51 15.28 -28.46
N LEU A 215 6.94 15.81 -27.29
CA LEU A 215 7.27 15.04 -26.11
C LEU A 215 6.04 14.22 -25.64
N ASN A 216 4.87 14.82 -25.56
CA ASN A 216 3.63 14.13 -25.17
C ASN A 216 3.25 13.02 -26.17
N VAL A 217 3.42 13.25 -27.48
CA VAL A 217 3.20 12.20 -28.49
C VAL A 217 4.15 11.03 -28.26
N GLY A 218 5.44 11.30 -27.98
CA GLY A 218 6.43 10.28 -27.66
C GLY A 218 6.07 9.51 -26.39
N PHE A 219 5.69 10.22 -25.32
CA PHE A 219 5.31 9.65 -24.02
C PHE A 219 4.14 8.65 -24.14
N PHE A 220 3.06 9.04 -24.84
CA PHE A 220 1.93 8.14 -25.04
C PHE A 220 2.17 7.07 -26.12
N ALA A 221 3.08 7.31 -27.08
CA ALA A 221 3.49 6.27 -28.02
C ALA A 221 4.21 5.11 -27.29
N VAL A 222 5.07 5.42 -26.30
CA VAL A 222 5.66 4.39 -25.42
C VAL A 222 4.56 3.63 -24.67
N GLY A 223 3.62 4.33 -24.02
CA GLY A 223 2.54 3.68 -23.27
C GLY A 223 1.65 2.78 -24.14
N VAL A 224 1.25 3.21 -25.35
CA VAL A 224 0.49 2.37 -26.29
C VAL A 224 1.29 1.13 -26.70
N SER A 225 2.61 1.28 -26.95
CA SER A 225 3.47 0.15 -27.33
C SER A 225 3.63 -0.85 -26.19
N LEU A 226 3.78 -0.38 -24.95
CA LEU A 226 3.85 -1.23 -23.75
C LEU A 226 2.56 -2.02 -23.51
N MET A 227 1.41 -1.47 -23.92
CA MET A 227 0.12 -2.19 -23.91
C MET A 227 -0.09 -3.10 -25.13
N GLY A 228 0.97 -3.38 -25.92
CA GLY A 228 0.95 -4.31 -27.05
C GLY A 228 0.18 -3.82 -28.27
N ASP A 229 0.02 -2.51 -28.46
CA ASP A 229 -0.82 -1.95 -29.52
C ASP A 229 -0.07 -1.00 -30.48
N GLU A 230 1.23 -1.13 -30.58
CA GLU A 230 2.10 -0.30 -31.40
C GLU A 230 1.71 -0.29 -32.88
N ALA A 231 1.13 -1.39 -33.39
CA ALA A 231 0.70 -1.51 -34.78
C ALA A 231 -0.52 -0.59 -35.11
N ALA A 232 -1.21 -0.10 -34.10
CA ALA A 232 -2.38 0.74 -34.27
C ALA A 232 -2.07 2.24 -34.34
N ILE A 233 -0.80 2.65 -34.11
CA ILE A 233 -0.36 4.03 -34.13
C ILE A 233 0.70 4.29 -35.21
N SER A 234 0.85 5.55 -35.62
CA SER A 234 1.88 6.01 -36.56
C SER A 234 2.72 7.10 -35.88
N ILE A 235 3.89 6.73 -35.38
CA ILE A 235 4.75 7.62 -34.62
C ILE A 235 5.45 8.62 -35.55
N PRO A 236 5.33 9.95 -35.32
CA PRO A 236 6.02 10.95 -36.10
C PRO A 236 7.54 10.78 -36.11
N ASP A 237 8.18 10.97 -37.29
CA ASP A 237 9.65 10.81 -37.45
C ASP A 237 10.45 11.62 -36.41
N LYS A 238 9.91 12.77 -35.97
CA LYS A 238 10.56 13.65 -34.99
C LYS A 238 10.85 12.97 -33.63
N VAL A 239 10.00 12.05 -33.17
CA VAL A 239 10.10 11.38 -31.87
C VAL A 239 10.36 9.88 -31.99
N LYS A 240 10.23 9.31 -33.19
CA LYS A 240 10.30 7.86 -33.39
C LYS A 240 11.57 7.23 -32.82
N SER A 241 12.74 7.82 -33.11
CA SER A 241 14.01 7.25 -32.65
C SER A 241 14.14 7.26 -31.12
N ALA A 242 13.58 8.29 -30.45
CA ALA A 242 13.58 8.37 -29.00
C ALA A 242 12.63 7.34 -28.39
N VAL A 243 11.43 7.17 -28.98
CA VAL A 243 10.46 6.13 -28.55
C VAL A 243 11.05 4.74 -28.71
N ASP A 244 11.64 4.42 -29.86
CA ASP A 244 12.25 3.10 -30.12
C ASP A 244 13.37 2.81 -29.11
N GLN A 245 14.15 3.82 -28.68
CA GLN A 245 15.20 3.69 -27.70
C GLN A 245 14.65 3.50 -26.27
N GLU A 246 13.64 4.27 -25.86
CA GLU A 246 12.97 4.09 -24.56
C GLU A 246 12.42 2.67 -24.43
N LEU A 247 11.70 2.21 -25.42
CA LEU A 247 11.15 0.84 -25.44
C LEU A 247 12.25 -0.22 -25.32
N SER A 248 13.41 -0.02 -25.98
CA SER A 248 14.55 -0.93 -25.86
C SER A 248 15.13 -0.96 -24.43
N PHE A 249 15.21 0.18 -23.73
CA PHE A 249 15.65 0.22 -22.34
C PHE A 249 14.64 -0.43 -21.39
N ILE A 250 13.34 -0.17 -21.59
CA ILE A 250 12.26 -0.76 -20.79
C ILE A 250 12.22 -2.29 -21.00
N GLU A 251 12.40 -2.78 -22.24
CA GLU A 251 12.45 -4.21 -22.53
C GLU A 251 13.67 -4.90 -21.91
N ALA A 252 14.83 -4.24 -21.93
CA ALA A 252 16.03 -4.74 -21.28
C ALA A 252 15.88 -4.83 -19.75
N ALA A 253 15.10 -3.93 -19.17
CA ALA A 253 14.81 -3.84 -17.73
C ALA A 253 16.09 -3.93 -16.87
N ASP A 254 17.11 -3.13 -17.21
CA ASP A 254 18.45 -3.24 -16.67
C ASP A 254 19.11 -1.86 -16.57
N GLY A 255 19.67 -1.52 -15.41
CA GLY A 255 20.53 -0.38 -15.18
C GLY A 255 19.87 1.00 -15.20
N ILE A 256 20.70 2.01 -14.96
CA ILE A 256 20.32 3.44 -14.94
C ILE A 256 20.93 4.10 -16.16
N TYR A 257 20.11 4.74 -17.01
CA TYR A 257 20.55 5.41 -18.25
C TYR A 257 19.87 6.77 -18.41
N ASP A 258 20.48 7.64 -19.24
CA ASP A 258 19.83 8.86 -19.68
C ASP A 258 18.59 8.53 -20.51
N SER A 259 17.45 9.13 -20.19
CA SER A 259 16.23 8.96 -20.97
C SER A 259 16.39 9.53 -22.38
N ALA A 260 15.88 8.81 -23.36
CA ALA A 260 15.91 9.26 -24.75
C ALA A 260 14.83 10.32 -25.07
N LEU A 261 13.72 10.33 -24.30
CA LEU A 261 12.63 11.28 -24.45
C LEU A 261 12.78 12.51 -23.53
N PHE A 262 13.34 12.34 -22.33
CA PHE A 262 13.48 13.40 -21.32
C PHE A 262 14.94 13.80 -21.21
N GLU A 263 15.34 14.76 -22.05
CA GLU A 263 16.74 15.20 -22.17
C GLU A 263 17.29 15.71 -20.83
N GLY A 264 18.38 15.09 -20.37
CA GLY A 264 19.04 15.44 -19.12
C GLY A 264 18.44 14.78 -17.86
N GLU A 265 17.48 13.87 -18.02
CA GLU A 265 16.93 13.07 -16.92
C GLU A 265 17.42 11.62 -17.00
N MET A 266 17.80 11.06 -15.86
CA MET A 266 18.15 9.66 -15.72
C MET A 266 16.94 8.84 -15.28
N GLU A 267 16.89 7.58 -15.72
CA GLU A 267 15.85 6.62 -15.30
C GLU A 267 16.49 5.30 -14.90
N ASP A 268 15.97 4.71 -13.85
CA ASP A 268 16.30 3.34 -13.43
C ASP A 268 15.36 2.34 -14.13
N TYR A 269 15.85 1.79 -15.25
CA TYR A 269 15.08 0.87 -16.06
C TYR A 269 14.94 -0.53 -15.43
N SER A 270 15.70 -0.86 -14.38
CA SER A 270 15.52 -2.10 -13.62
C SER A 270 14.13 -2.20 -12.99
N GLN A 271 13.50 -1.05 -12.73
CA GLN A 271 12.16 -0.96 -12.15
C GLN A 271 11.03 -1.43 -13.09
N TYR A 272 11.29 -1.52 -14.40
CA TYR A 272 10.31 -1.99 -15.40
C TYR A 272 10.27 -3.51 -15.56
N LYS A 273 11.08 -4.25 -14.80
CA LYS A 273 11.04 -5.71 -14.78
C LYS A 273 9.77 -6.18 -14.05
N PRO A 274 8.82 -6.83 -14.73
CA PRO A 274 7.66 -7.41 -14.06
C PRO A 274 8.13 -8.38 -12.97
N ARG A 275 7.40 -8.41 -11.88
CA ARG A 275 7.68 -9.27 -10.72
C ARG A 275 6.34 -9.71 -10.18
N GLY A 276 6.37 -10.83 -9.51
CA GLY A 276 5.25 -11.26 -8.82
C GLY A 276 4.09 -11.79 -9.63
N TYR A 277 2.88 -11.59 -9.18
CA TYR A 277 1.71 -12.00 -9.93
C TYR A 277 1.62 -11.35 -11.33
N TYR A 278 2.50 -10.37 -11.63
CA TYR A 278 2.61 -9.82 -12.98
C TYR A 278 3.47 -10.69 -13.93
N GLU A 279 4.32 -11.59 -13.40
CA GLU A 279 5.15 -12.46 -14.25
C GLU A 279 4.33 -13.59 -14.89
N GLY A 280 4.59 -13.84 -16.19
CA GLY A 280 4.07 -14.99 -16.92
C GLY A 280 2.66 -14.82 -17.46
N GLU A 281 1.99 -13.68 -17.20
CA GLU A 281 0.70 -13.33 -17.80
C GLU A 281 0.84 -12.03 -18.62
N GLU A 282 0.74 -12.15 -19.95
CA GLU A 282 1.04 -11.06 -20.88
C GLU A 282 0.27 -9.76 -20.56
N ALA A 283 -1.01 -9.86 -20.20
CA ALA A 283 -1.84 -8.70 -19.90
C ALA A 283 -1.34 -7.96 -18.65
N LEU A 284 -0.92 -8.70 -17.61
CA LEU A 284 -0.38 -8.14 -16.37
C LEU A 284 1.03 -7.58 -16.59
N GLU A 285 1.88 -8.24 -17.36
CA GLU A 285 3.21 -7.71 -17.69
C GLU A 285 3.13 -6.39 -18.46
N GLN A 286 2.21 -6.29 -19.44
CA GLN A 286 1.95 -5.07 -20.20
C GLN A 286 1.44 -3.96 -19.30
N TYR A 287 0.44 -4.25 -18.46
CA TYR A 287 -0.11 -3.32 -17.48
C TYR A 287 0.97 -2.80 -16.53
N PHE A 288 1.78 -3.70 -15.96
CA PHE A 288 2.87 -3.33 -15.05
C PHE A 288 3.84 -2.33 -15.69
N ARG A 289 4.37 -2.65 -16.88
CA ARG A 289 5.33 -1.77 -17.57
C ARG A 289 4.72 -0.42 -17.93
N ALA A 290 3.45 -0.40 -18.37
CA ALA A 290 2.75 0.83 -18.71
C ALA A 290 2.48 1.70 -17.45
N MET A 291 2.04 1.10 -16.35
CA MET A 291 1.82 1.83 -15.10
C MET A 291 3.13 2.34 -14.49
N MET A 292 4.22 1.57 -14.55
CA MET A 292 5.56 2.04 -14.17
C MET A 292 5.98 3.25 -15.03
N TRP A 293 5.76 3.21 -16.35
CA TRP A 293 6.06 4.34 -17.23
C TRP A 293 5.25 5.59 -16.86
N TYR A 294 3.96 5.46 -16.68
CA TYR A 294 3.07 6.57 -16.35
C TYR A 294 3.27 7.12 -14.93
N GLY A 295 3.72 6.31 -13.99
CA GLY A 295 3.92 6.68 -12.59
C GLY A 295 5.30 7.28 -12.31
N ARG A 296 6.35 6.79 -12.97
CA ARG A 296 7.72 7.21 -12.67
C ARG A 296 8.15 8.48 -13.38
N ARG A 297 7.65 8.73 -14.62
CA ARG A 297 8.09 9.88 -15.41
C ARG A 297 7.53 11.18 -14.86
N ASN A 298 8.43 12.10 -14.52
CA ASN A 298 8.12 13.42 -13.98
C ASN A 298 8.31 14.50 -15.04
N PHE A 299 7.30 15.32 -15.26
CA PHE A 299 7.37 16.53 -16.08
C PHE A 299 7.78 17.69 -15.18
N THR A 300 9.09 17.83 -14.95
CA THR A 300 9.62 18.79 -13.98
C THR A 300 9.20 20.23 -14.27
N GLN A 301 8.74 20.92 -13.23
CA GLN A 301 8.31 22.31 -13.30
C GLN A 301 9.48 23.27 -13.61
N LYS A 302 10.72 22.90 -13.29
CA LYS A 302 11.91 23.75 -13.53
C LYS A 302 12.24 23.97 -15.00
N GLN A 303 11.79 23.10 -15.88
CA GLN A 303 12.04 23.20 -17.32
C GLN A 303 10.76 23.67 -18.02
N GLU A 304 10.83 24.80 -18.73
CA GLU A 304 9.67 25.30 -19.50
C GLU A 304 9.12 24.28 -20.49
N LEU A 305 9.99 23.43 -21.06
CA LEU A 305 9.59 22.37 -22.00
C LEU A 305 8.63 21.37 -21.34
N THR A 306 9.00 20.85 -20.19
CA THR A 306 8.21 19.84 -19.47
C THR A 306 6.98 20.45 -18.80
N ASP A 307 7.05 21.72 -18.34
CA ASP A 307 5.88 22.42 -17.79
C ASP A 307 4.85 22.77 -18.90
N ARG A 308 5.31 23.15 -20.12
CA ARG A 308 4.45 23.26 -21.31
C ARG A 308 3.82 21.92 -21.71
N ALA A 309 4.60 20.82 -21.63
CA ALA A 309 4.11 19.49 -21.93
C ALA A 309 3.04 19.05 -20.90
N ALA A 310 3.26 19.32 -19.62
CA ALA A 310 2.28 19.06 -18.55
C ALA A 310 0.97 19.81 -18.75
N LEU A 311 1.03 21.09 -19.16
CA LEU A 311 -0.16 21.89 -19.52
C LEU A 311 -0.93 21.24 -20.69
N LEU A 312 -0.23 20.90 -21.77
CA LEU A 312 -0.85 20.25 -22.93
C LEU A 312 -1.45 18.89 -22.57
N MET A 313 -0.78 18.11 -21.73
CA MET A 313 -1.23 16.80 -21.26
C MET A 313 -2.50 16.94 -20.41
N THR A 314 -2.54 17.89 -19.49
CA THR A 314 -3.74 18.20 -18.68
C THR A 314 -4.93 18.58 -19.58
N MET A 315 -4.69 19.39 -20.61
CA MET A 315 -5.73 19.71 -21.62
C MET A 315 -6.16 18.47 -22.42
N ALA A 316 -5.20 17.61 -22.82
CA ALA A 316 -5.48 16.39 -23.56
C ALA A 316 -6.32 15.40 -22.73
N LEU A 317 -5.99 15.27 -21.44
CA LEU A 317 -6.74 14.39 -20.53
C LEU A 317 -8.18 14.87 -20.28
N SER A 318 -8.46 16.16 -20.46
CA SER A 318 -9.81 16.72 -20.35
C SER A 318 -10.79 16.28 -21.47
N ASN A 319 -10.60 15.09 -22.03
CA ASN A 319 -11.38 14.48 -23.12
C ASN A 319 -11.90 13.08 -22.74
N GLU A 320 -12.09 12.22 -23.72
CA GLU A 320 -12.62 10.85 -23.53
C GLU A 320 -11.77 9.98 -22.61
N ALA A 321 -10.44 10.22 -22.57
CA ALA A 321 -9.51 9.49 -21.72
C ALA A 321 -9.71 9.74 -20.22
N PHE A 322 -10.34 10.86 -19.82
CA PHE A 322 -10.47 11.23 -18.41
C PHE A 322 -11.20 10.18 -17.60
N LYS A 323 -12.28 9.63 -18.10
CA LYS A 323 -13.06 8.64 -17.37
C LYS A 323 -12.24 7.39 -17.03
N ASP A 324 -11.48 6.87 -17.98
CA ASP A 324 -10.65 5.67 -17.75
C ASP A 324 -9.49 6.00 -16.82
N TRP A 325 -8.83 7.14 -17.02
CA TRP A 325 -7.79 7.65 -16.14
C TRP A 325 -8.27 7.82 -14.69
N GLU A 326 -9.42 8.48 -14.50
CA GLU A 326 -10.00 8.70 -13.17
C GLU A 326 -10.37 7.38 -12.50
N THR A 327 -10.94 6.42 -13.25
CA THR A 327 -11.29 5.10 -12.72
C THR A 327 -10.04 4.34 -12.26
N VAL A 328 -9.00 4.28 -13.09
CA VAL A 328 -7.72 3.64 -12.73
C VAL A 328 -7.10 4.34 -11.51
N TYR A 329 -7.05 5.68 -11.54
CA TYR A 329 -6.50 6.47 -10.42
C TYR A 329 -7.24 6.22 -9.11
N THR A 330 -8.58 6.20 -9.14
CA THR A 330 -9.42 6.06 -7.95
C THR A 330 -9.33 4.65 -7.37
N ILE A 331 -9.39 3.61 -8.21
CA ILE A 331 -9.29 2.21 -7.75
C ILE A 331 -7.91 1.95 -7.16
N THR A 332 -6.85 2.35 -7.82
CA THR A 332 -5.49 2.15 -7.30
C THR A 332 -5.23 2.98 -6.03
N SER A 333 -5.87 4.16 -5.90
CA SER A 333 -5.81 4.94 -4.65
C SER A 333 -6.56 4.28 -3.51
N PHE A 334 -7.66 3.60 -3.77
CA PHE A 334 -8.41 2.84 -2.76
C PHE A 334 -7.58 1.69 -2.18
N PHE A 335 -6.81 0.99 -3.02
CA PHE A 335 -5.92 -0.08 -2.56
C PHE A 335 -4.68 0.46 -1.83
N ALA A 336 -3.91 1.33 -2.48
CA ALA A 336 -2.54 1.68 -2.05
C ALA A 336 -2.37 3.11 -1.52
N GLY A 337 -3.37 3.97 -1.62
CA GLY A 337 -3.29 5.37 -1.22
C GLY A 337 -3.19 6.35 -2.38
N ALA A 338 -3.32 7.64 -2.08
CA ALA A 338 -3.20 8.69 -3.08
C ALA A 338 -1.73 8.96 -3.44
N SER A 339 -1.52 9.54 -4.63
CA SER A 339 -0.22 10.11 -4.97
C SER A 339 0.02 11.41 -4.20
N ASP A 340 1.28 11.68 -3.85
CA ASP A 340 1.77 12.95 -3.33
C ASP A 340 2.35 13.86 -4.44
N ASP A 341 2.37 13.37 -5.68
CA ASP A 341 2.78 14.14 -6.84
C ASP A 341 1.65 15.06 -7.32
N SER A 342 2.01 16.23 -7.86
CA SER A 342 1.05 17.09 -8.57
C SER A 342 0.63 16.43 -9.89
N GLY A 343 -0.66 16.40 -10.15
CA GLY A 343 -1.25 15.78 -11.34
C GLY A 343 -2.36 16.63 -11.97
N PHE A 344 -3.32 15.98 -12.61
CA PHE A 344 -4.42 16.63 -13.28
C PHE A 344 -5.20 17.59 -12.37
N TYR A 345 -5.50 17.19 -11.15
CA TYR A 345 -6.35 17.96 -10.24
C TYR A 345 -5.70 19.26 -9.76
N GLU A 346 -4.37 19.27 -9.63
CA GLU A 346 -3.58 20.44 -9.25
C GLU A 346 -3.37 21.38 -10.46
N TYR A 347 -3.11 20.81 -11.65
CA TYR A 347 -2.77 21.59 -12.84
C TYR A 347 -3.99 22.20 -13.54
N ALA A 348 -5.13 21.49 -13.62
CA ALA A 348 -6.31 21.97 -14.33
C ALA A 348 -6.86 23.31 -13.79
N PRO A 349 -6.96 23.55 -12.46
CA PRO A 349 -7.31 24.86 -11.91
C PRO A 349 -6.33 25.96 -12.27
N LEU A 350 -5.02 25.67 -12.29
CA LEU A 350 -3.99 26.68 -12.60
C LEU A 350 -4.01 27.07 -14.08
N ILE A 351 -4.30 26.12 -14.97
CA ILE A 351 -4.52 26.43 -16.41
C ILE A 351 -5.71 27.37 -16.55
N ARG A 352 -6.80 27.12 -15.83
CA ARG A 352 -7.98 27.97 -15.86
C ARG A 352 -7.70 29.37 -15.30
N GLU A 353 -6.91 29.48 -14.24
CA GLU A 353 -6.50 30.76 -13.69
C GLU A 353 -5.67 31.58 -14.68
N ALA A 354 -4.73 30.94 -15.39
CA ALA A 354 -3.81 31.60 -16.32
C ALA A 354 -4.44 31.92 -17.68
N TYR A 355 -5.25 31.00 -18.23
CA TYR A 355 -5.79 31.09 -19.59
C TYR A 355 -7.30 31.35 -19.65
N GLY A 356 -8.03 31.34 -18.53
CA GLY A 356 -9.48 31.44 -18.45
C GLY A 356 -10.21 30.14 -18.75
N ASP A 357 -11.54 30.17 -18.75
CA ASP A 357 -12.42 28.98 -18.85
C ASP A 357 -12.39 28.26 -20.21
N GLY A 358 -11.64 28.72 -21.17
CA GLY A 358 -11.56 28.13 -22.51
C GLY A 358 -10.11 28.06 -23.00
N ALA A 359 -9.26 27.29 -22.34
CA ALA A 359 -7.93 27.00 -22.82
C ALA A 359 -7.99 26.10 -24.08
N GLY A 360 -7.29 26.47 -25.15
CA GLY A 360 -7.20 25.68 -26.38
C GLY A 360 -5.91 25.99 -27.13
N THR A 361 -5.47 25.11 -28.02
CA THR A 361 -4.24 25.25 -28.79
C THR A 361 -4.12 26.59 -29.50
N GLY A 362 -5.26 27.12 -30.00
CA GLY A 362 -5.31 28.41 -30.70
C GLY A 362 -5.02 29.64 -29.82
N ASN A 363 -5.21 29.57 -28.51
CA ASN A 363 -4.91 30.68 -27.59
C ASN A 363 -3.64 30.46 -26.74
N LEU A 364 -2.91 29.39 -27.00
CA LEU A 364 -1.57 29.17 -26.46
C LEU A 364 -0.49 29.90 -27.26
N ILE A 365 -0.59 29.82 -28.59
CA ILE A 365 0.42 30.36 -29.51
C ILE A 365 0.57 31.89 -29.36
N GLY A 366 1.79 32.36 -29.08
CA GLY A 366 2.09 33.78 -28.91
C GLY A 366 1.56 34.39 -27.61
N ASN A 367 1.07 33.60 -26.67
CA ASN A 367 0.52 34.06 -25.39
C ASN A 367 1.48 33.74 -24.23
N GLU A 368 2.74 34.20 -24.36
CA GLU A 368 3.78 33.95 -23.34
C GLU A 368 3.39 34.49 -21.97
N ALA A 369 2.67 35.62 -21.91
CA ALA A 369 2.27 36.16 -20.60
C ALA A 369 1.32 35.25 -19.79
N ALA A 370 0.46 34.48 -20.49
CA ALA A 370 -0.37 33.49 -19.82
C ALA A 370 0.44 32.26 -19.41
N PHE A 371 1.43 31.86 -20.24
CA PHE A 371 2.34 30.78 -19.87
C PHE A 371 3.23 31.16 -18.66
N ASP A 372 3.80 32.39 -18.66
CA ASP A 372 4.58 32.90 -17.52
C ASP A 372 3.76 32.88 -16.21
N ALA A 373 2.49 33.28 -16.29
CA ALA A 373 1.57 33.25 -15.15
C ALA A 373 1.31 31.80 -14.69
N PHE A 374 1.06 30.86 -15.60
CA PHE A 374 0.90 29.45 -15.30
C PHE A 374 2.17 28.86 -14.66
N HIS A 375 3.34 29.09 -15.23
CA HIS A 375 4.62 28.63 -14.73
C HIS A 375 4.94 29.19 -13.32
N GLU A 376 4.57 30.44 -13.05
CA GLU A 376 4.65 31.01 -11.68
C GLU A 376 3.70 30.31 -10.70
N LEU A 377 2.50 29.93 -11.15
CA LEU A 377 1.52 29.22 -10.32
C LEU A 377 1.97 27.78 -10.02
N THR A 378 2.43 27.02 -11.02
CA THR A 378 2.99 25.67 -10.81
C THR A 378 4.22 25.70 -9.89
N GLY A 379 5.04 26.77 -9.99
CA GLY A 379 6.14 27.03 -9.08
C GLY A 379 5.76 27.17 -7.61
N LYS A 380 4.50 27.42 -7.27
CA LYS A 380 3.98 27.54 -5.89
C LYS A 380 3.41 26.23 -5.34
N LEU A 381 3.23 25.22 -6.19
CA LEU A 381 2.83 23.89 -5.72
C LEU A 381 3.88 23.30 -4.78
N ASP A 382 3.45 22.50 -3.83
CA ASP A 382 4.37 21.78 -2.96
C ASP A 382 5.10 20.66 -3.74
N PRO A 383 6.36 20.35 -3.42
CA PRO A 383 7.05 19.19 -3.97
C PRO A 383 6.48 17.90 -3.37
N PRO A 384 6.66 16.74 -4.05
CA PRO A 384 6.30 15.45 -3.45
C PRO A 384 7.10 15.22 -2.16
N ALA A 385 6.51 14.54 -1.22
CA ALA A 385 7.14 14.23 0.07
C ALA A 385 8.18 13.13 -0.06
N ILE A 386 7.96 12.19 -1.01
CA ILE A 386 8.86 11.09 -1.31
C ILE A 386 9.56 11.35 -2.64
N ASN A 387 10.90 11.26 -2.64
CA ASN A 387 11.66 11.37 -3.88
C ASN A 387 11.85 9.98 -4.52
N SER A 388 11.26 9.77 -5.68
CA SER A 388 11.42 8.57 -6.50
C SER A 388 12.29 8.77 -7.74
N ALA A 389 12.85 9.96 -7.95
CA ALA A 389 13.69 10.27 -9.10
C ALA A 389 15.18 10.01 -8.80
N VAL A 390 15.93 9.60 -9.84
CA VAL A 390 17.38 9.39 -9.76
C VAL A 390 18.07 10.74 -9.95
N PHE A 391 18.85 11.18 -8.95
CA PHE A 391 19.67 12.38 -9.05
C PHE A 391 21.14 12.05 -8.78
N MET A 392 22.02 12.48 -9.69
CA MET A 392 23.46 12.46 -9.50
C MET A 392 23.91 13.85 -9.00
N ASP A 393 24.09 13.99 -7.68
CA ASP A 393 24.63 15.19 -7.07
C ASP A 393 25.92 14.86 -6.32
N ASP A 394 27.03 15.37 -6.82
CA ASP A 394 28.38 15.16 -6.25
C ASP A 394 28.61 15.93 -4.94
N ASN A 395 27.74 16.88 -4.60
CA ASN A 395 27.97 17.81 -3.49
C ASN A 395 26.97 17.65 -2.32
N GLY A 396 25.85 16.92 -2.49
CA GLY A 396 24.84 16.71 -1.45
C GLY A 396 24.10 17.98 -0.97
N GLU A 397 24.23 19.09 -1.69
CA GLU A 397 23.64 20.39 -1.30
C GLU A 397 22.25 20.64 -1.90
N THR A 398 21.83 19.81 -2.87
CA THR A 398 20.55 19.99 -3.60
C THR A 398 19.40 19.36 -2.83
N ASP A 399 18.33 20.11 -2.60
CA ASP A 399 17.07 19.55 -2.09
C ASP A 399 16.38 18.76 -3.20
N LYS A 400 16.57 17.44 -3.17
CA LYS A 400 16.10 16.51 -4.21
C LYS A 400 14.57 16.53 -4.34
N THR A 401 13.82 16.79 -3.27
CA THR A 401 12.35 16.89 -3.32
C THR A 401 11.92 18.14 -4.10
N GLN A 402 12.64 19.25 -3.97
CA GLN A 402 12.38 20.44 -4.78
C GLN A 402 12.75 20.24 -6.26
N GLU A 403 13.77 19.44 -6.56
CA GLU A 403 14.13 19.09 -7.95
C GLU A 403 13.08 18.20 -8.61
N SER A 404 12.43 17.30 -7.84
CA SER A 404 11.38 16.39 -8.35
C SER A 404 10.01 17.02 -8.47
N LYS A 405 9.85 18.31 -8.12
CA LYS A 405 8.61 19.05 -8.28
C LYS A 405 8.20 19.13 -9.74
N GLY A 406 6.99 18.69 -10.03
CA GLY A 406 6.46 18.65 -11.39
C GLY A 406 5.16 17.87 -11.49
N PHE A 407 4.73 17.66 -12.72
CA PHE A 407 3.50 16.91 -13.04
C PHE A 407 3.82 15.44 -13.29
N ARG A 408 3.00 14.54 -12.74
CA ARG A 408 2.99 13.12 -13.10
C ARG A 408 1.62 12.71 -13.62
N PHE A 409 1.62 11.92 -14.69
CA PHE A 409 0.38 11.49 -15.35
C PHE A 409 -0.42 10.51 -14.47
N MET A 410 0.25 9.54 -13.88
CA MET A 410 -0.31 8.57 -12.93
C MET A 410 0.65 8.41 -11.76
N GLY A 411 0.80 9.46 -10.93
CA GLY A 411 1.80 9.54 -9.88
C GLY A 411 1.86 8.30 -8.98
N GLN A 412 3.05 7.96 -8.52
CA GLN A 412 3.27 6.85 -7.61
C GLN A 412 2.55 7.08 -6.29
N ARG A 413 2.19 6.01 -5.60
CA ARG A 413 1.38 6.10 -4.38
C ARG A 413 2.25 6.44 -3.18
N PHE A 414 1.73 7.34 -2.34
CA PHE A 414 2.33 7.67 -1.06
C PHE A 414 1.86 6.69 0.01
N THR A 415 2.82 6.11 0.74
CA THR A 415 2.54 5.27 1.90
C THR A 415 3.24 5.81 3.15
N LEU A 416 2.66 5.54 4.34
CA LEU A 416 3.19 6.06 5.60
C LEU A 416 4.61 5.55 5.89
N ASP A 417 4.87 4.29 5.63
CA ASP A 417 6.16 3.66 5.84
C ASP A 417 7.27 4.23 4.94
N GLU A 418 6.97 4.54 3.67
CA GLU A 418 7.91 5.22 2.77
C GLU A 418 8.28 6.62 3.30
N ALA A 419 7.31 7.34 3.87
CA ALA A 419 7.58 8.60 4.54
C ALA A 419 8.45 8.41 5.78
N ILE A 420 8.22 7.36 6.57
CA ILE A 420 9.06 6.99 7.72
C ILE A 420 10.49 6.72 7.25
N PHE A 421 10.67 5.86 6.27
CA PHE A 421 11.99 5.49 5.74
C PHE A 421 12.75 6.71 5.19
N THR A 422 12.09 7.54 4.38
CA THR A 422 12.68 8.77 3.85
C THR A 422 13.19 9.71 4.95
N ASN A 423 12.47 9.85 6.06
CA ASN A 423 12.82 10.75 7.15
C ASN A 423 13.85 10.17 8.13
N LEU A 424 14.06 8.85 8.11
CA LEU A 424 15.01 8.16 9.00
C LEU A 424 16.29 7.68 8.28
N THR A 425 16.50 8.06 7.02
CA THR A 425 17.70 7.77 6.24
C THR A 425 18.49 9.05 5.90
N TYR A 426 19.68 8.90 5.32
CA TYR A 426 20.45 10.02 4.76
C TYR A 426 19.64 10.65 3.58
N SER A 427 19.55 11.96 3.43
CA SER A 427 20.28 13.06 4.09
C SER A 427 19.53 13.66 5.30
N LYS A 428 18.39 13.07 5.72
CA LYS A 428 17.52 13.65 6.77
C LYS A 428 18.09 13.45 8.17
N VAL A 429 18.82 12.35 8.42
CA VAL A 429 19.39 12.05 9.74
C VAL A 429 20.87 12.44 9.90
N GLY A 430 21.53 12.89 8.81
CA GLY A 430 22.95 13.27 8.85
C GLY A 430 23.88 12.07 9.05
N GLU A 431 25.13 12.38 9.47
CA GLU A 431 26.19 11.40 9.71
C GLU A 431 26.21 10.93 11.16
N ASN A 432 26.77 9.75 11.39
CA ASN A 432 27.13 9.32 12.75
C ASN A 432 28.54 9.83 13.14
N ALA A 433 29.01 9.47 14.33
CA ALA A 433 30.27 9.96 14.90
C ALA A 433 31.53 9.56 14.11
N ASP A 434 31.49 8.49 13.32
CA ASP A 434 32.60 8.05 12.45
C ASP A 434 32.52 8.62 11.01
N GLY A 435 31.49 9.42 10.71
CA GLY A 435 31.24 10.01 9.41
C GLY A 435 30.53 9.10 8.42
N SER A 436 29.96 7.99 8.86
CA SER A 436 29.13 7.13 8.02
C SER A 436 27.69 7.64 7.90
N ASN A 437 27.07 7.34 6.77
CA ASN A 437 25.68 7.71 6.45
C ASN A 437 24.75 6.52 6.63
N ARG A 438 23.54 6.76 7.11
CA ARG A 438 22.47 5.75 7.14
C ARG A 438 21.80 5.68 5.77
N MET A 439 22.37 4.88 4.88
CA MET A 439 21.92 4.80 3.48
C MET A 439 20.67 3.97 3.29
N LEU A 440 20.42 3.00 4.16
CA LEU A 440 19.21 2.14 4.17
C LEU A 440 18.47 2.27 5.50
N PRO A 441 17.12 2.21 5.47
CA PRO A 441 16.31 2.09 6.68
C PRO A 441 16.43 0.68 7.27
N MET A 442 15.69 0.41 8.34
CA MET A 442 15.38 -0.93 8.85
C MET A 442 13.85 -1.06 8.92
N ALA A 443 13.32 -2.26 8.69
CA ALA A 443 11.86 -2.49 8.85
C ALA A 443 11.37 -2.16 10.27
N MET A 444 12.24 -2.29 11.28
CA MET A 444 11.98 -1.87 12.66
C MET A 444 11.67 -0.38 12.81
N ASP A 445 12.02 0.47 11.86
CA ASP A 445 11.69 1.90 11.90
C ASP A 445 10.17 2.13 11.91
N VAL A 446 9.41 1.31 11.17
CA VAL A 446 7.95 1.43 11.08
C VAL A 446 7.28 1.15 12.42
N PRO A 447 7.40 -0.03 13.06
CA PRO A 447 6.77 -0.28 14.35
C PRO A 447 7.32 0.62 15.47
N ALA A 448 8.56 1.08 15.40
CA ALA A 448 9.11 2.04 16.37
C ALA A 448 8.40 3.40 16.28
N VAL A 449 8.14 3.90 15.09
CA VAL A 449 7.35 5.14 14.88
C VAL A 449 5.91 4.95 15.33
N LEU A 450 5.33 3.78 15.09
CA LEU A 450 3.95 3.43 15.50
C LEU A 450 3.81 3.15 17.02
N GLY A 451 4.89 3.19 17.80
CA GLY A 451 4.85 3.17 19.26
C GLY A 451 5.47 1.94 19.93
N SER A 452 6.11 1.04 19.20
CA SER A 452 6.79 -0.12 19.80
C SER A 452 8.08 0.26 20.53
N ASP A 453 8.06 0.19 21.86
CA ASP A 453 9.27 0.36 22.67
C ASP A 453 10.28 -0.79 22.45
N THR A 454 9.81 -1.99 22.08
CA THR A 454 10.68 -3.13 21.75
C THR A 454 11.44 -2.88 20.44
N ALA A 455 10.77 -2.43 19.38
CA ALA A 455 11.43 -2.08 18.12
C ALA A 455 12.42 -0.92 18.32
N LYS A 456 12.04 0.09 19.10
CA LYS A 456 12.93 1.22 19.41
C LYS A 456 14.21 0.78 20.10
N ARG A 457 14.14 -0.12 21.10
CA ARG A 457 15.33 -0.68 21.77
C ARG A 457 16.22 -1.48 20.81
N ILE A 458 15.64 -2.25 19.91
CA ILE A 458 16.39 -2.98 18.88
C ILE A 458 17.15 -1.99 17.98
N LEU A 459 16.53 -0.89 17.59
CA LEU A 459 17.17 0.18 16.80
C LEU A 459 18.30 0.90 17.58
N GLU A 460 18.11 1.12 18.89
CA GLU A 460 19.17 1.66 19.77
C GLU A 460 20.37 0.71 19.84
N ASP A 461 20.13 -0.59 20.06
CA ASP A 461 21.17 -1.62 20.13
C ASP A 461 21.93 -1.80 18.78
N ASN A 462 21.28 -1.54 17.66
CA ASN A 462 21.85 -1.54 16.32
C ASN A 462 22.51 -0.19 15.92
N GLY A 463 22.57 0.79 16.83
CA GLY A 463 23.26 2.06 16.61
C GLY A 463 22.52 3.07 15.76
N ALA A 464 21.23 2.89 15.45
CA ALA A 464 20.44 3.85 14.67
C ALA A 464 20.39 5.25 15.32
N PHE A 465 20.39 5.31 16.65
CA PHE A 465 20.39 6.54 17.43
C PHE A 465 21.75 7.25 17.50
N GLU A 466 22.80 6.69 16.92
CA GLU A 466 24.11 7.35 16.81
C GLU A 466 24.16 8.40 15.67
N TYR A 467 23.21 8.36 14.71
CA TYR A 467 23.08 9.38 13.67
C TYR A 467 22.48 10.67 14.23
N GLN A 468 23.07 11.82 13.80
CA GLN A 468 22.85 13.13 14.43
C GLN A 468 21.39 13.55 14.56
N GLY A 469 20.57 13.32 13.53
CA GLY A 469 19.15 13.72 13.46
C GLY A 469 18.15 12.61 13.73
N TYR A 470 18.60 11.36 13.92
CA TYR A 470 17.71 10.21 13.97
C TYR A 470 16.72 10.27 15.15
N ALA A 471 17.21 10.54 16.36
CA ALA A 471 16.37 10.63 17.56
C ALA A 471 15.32 11.75 17.46
N GLU A 472 15.69 12.91 16.92
CA GLU A 472 14.80 14.06 16.71
C GLU A 472 13.73 13.74 15.66
N ASN A 473 14.12 13.09 14.55
CA ASN A 473 13.18 12.72 13.49
C ASN A 473 12.24 11.61 13.94
N MET A 474 12.72 10.61 14.68
CA MET A 474 11.90 9.57 15.29
C MET A 474 10.81 10.19 16.18
N GLU A 475 11.18 11.10 17.08
CA GLU A 475 10.21 11.79 17.95
C GLU A 475 9.18 12.61 17.15
N LYS A 476 9.62 13.30 16.09
CA LYS A 476 8.71 14.05 15.20
C LYS A 476 7.72 13.15 14.50
N LEU A 477 8.16 12.01 13.96
CA LEU A 477 7.31 11.03 13.29
C LEU A 477 6.32 10.40 14.26
N GLN A 478 6.75 9.99 15.46
CA GLN A 478 5.88 9.48 16.50
C GLN A 478 4.79 10.50 16.89
N ASN A 479 5.17 11.75 17.10
CA ASN A 479 4.22 12.83 17.38
C ASN A 479 3.26 13.09 16.23
N ALA A 480 3.71 12.99 14.98
CA ALA A 480 2.88 13.20 13.81
C ALA A 480 1.83 12.09 13.68
N VAL A 481 2.20 10.83 13.87
CA VAL A 481 1.26 9.69 13.85
C VAL A 481 0.26 9.78 15.01
N GLN A 482 0.71 10.06 16.23
CA GLN A 482 -0.17 10.19 17.40
C GLN A 482 -1.18 11.33 17.31
N ASN A 483 -0.86 12.40 16.58
CA ASN A 483 -1.74 13.55 16.39
C ASN A 483 -2.40 13.58 15.00
N ALA A 484 -2.21 12.54 14.20
CA ALA A 484 -2.88 12.41 12.91
C ALA A 484 -4.40 12.30 13.14
N ASP A 485 -5.15 12.85 12.22
CA ASP A 485 -6.60 12.62 12.22
C ASP A 485 -6.95 11.30 11.54
N ASP A 486 -8.22 10.92 11.61
CA ASP A 486 -8.72 9.66 11.08
C ASP A 486 -8.48 9.50 9.56
N THR A 487 -8.21 10.57 8.82
CA THR A 487 -8.00 10.49 7.36
C THR A 487 -6.68 9.80 7.00
N LEU A 488 -5.67 9.81 7.88
CA LEU A 488 -4.44 9.05 7.67
C LEU A 488 -4.73 7.57 7.47
N TRP A 489 -5.55 7.01 8.37
CA TRP A 489 -5.83 5.57 8.42
C TRP A 489 -6.96 5.14 7.48
N ASN A 490 -7.88 6.05 7.17
CA ASN A 490 -9.02 5.80 6.30
C ASN A 490 -8.74 6.10 4.81
N GLY A 491 -7.54 6.54 4.47
CA GLY A 491 -7.18 6.97 3.12
C GLY A 491 -7.08 5.86 2.08
N SER A 492 -6.86 4.61 2.50
CA SER A 492 -6.74 3.44 1.65
C SER A 492 -6.83 2.13 2.45
N LEU A 493 -6.99 1.01 1.75
CA LEU A 493 -6.87 -0.32 2.37
C LEU A 493 -5.46 -0.57 2.93
N TYR A 494 -4.42 -0.07 2.27
CA TYR A 494 -3.04 -0.12 2.77
C TYR A 494 -2.90 0.49 4.17
N ALA A 495 -3.38 1.71 4.34
CA ALA A 495 -3.32 2.42 5.61
C ALA A 495 -4.20 1.73 6.67
N GLY A 496 -5.39 1.26 6.30
CA GLY A 496 -6.28 0.49 7.19
C GLY A 496 -5.67 -0.83 7.65
N TRP A 497 -4.96 -1.53 6.77
CA TRP A 497 -4.23 -2.75 7.16
C TRP A 497 -3.12 -2.44 8.15
N LEU A 498 -2.28 -1.44 7.88
CA LEU A 498 -1.22 -1.02 8.79
C LEU A 498 -1.78 -0.60 10.16
N GLN A 499 -2.93 0.09 10.19
CA GLN A 499 -3.64 0.43 11.43
C GLN A 499 -4.09 -0.83 12.20
N THR A 500 -4.60 -1.84 11.48
CA THR A 500 -5.06 -3.12 12.09
C THR A 500 -3.95 -3.82 12.86
N LEU A 501 -2.69 -3.62 12.49
CA LEU A 501 -1.52 -4.21 13.17
C LEU A 501 -1.08 -3.45 14.42
N CYS A 502 -1.49 -2.19 14.60
CA CYS A 502 -1.01 -1.35 15.71
C CYS A 502 -1.22 -1.96 17.11
N PRO A 503 -2.35 -2.64 17.44
CA PRO A 503 -2.54 -3.23 18.76
C PRO A 503 -1.51 -4.31 19.13
N LEU A 504 -0.82 -4.96 18.15
CA LEU A 504 0.30 -5.87 18.41
C LEU A 504 1.49 -5.18 19.10
N LEU A 505 1.60 -3.87 18.95
CA LEU A 505 2.71 -3.08 19.49
C LEU A 505 2.49 -2.66 20.97
N GLU A 506 1.29 -2.91 21.50
CA GLU A 506 0.91 -2.53 22.85
C GLU A 506 1.38 -3.56 23.89
N GLU A 507 1.79 -3.08 25.07
CA GLU A 507 2.11 -3.95 26.20
C GLU A 507 0.82 -4.44 26.88
N ARG A 508 0.78 -5.72 27.26
CA ARG A 508 -0.36 -6.33 27.97
C ARG A 508 -0.08 -6.42 29.46
N ASP A 509 -1.02 -5.91 30.28
CA ASP A 509 -0.93 -5.78 31.73
C ASP A 509 -1.68 -6.89 32.50
N GLU A 510 -1.97 -6.62 33.80
CA GLU A 510 -2.78 -7.51 34.65
C GLU A 510 -4.14 -7.83 34.01
N GLY A 511 -4.54 -9.09 34.12
CA GLY A 511 -5.77 -9.60 33.56
C GLY A 511 -5.60 -10.30 32.22
N TYR A 512 -4.49 -10.08 31.51
CA TYR A 512 -4.12 -10.87 30.34
C TYR A 512 -3.39 -12.18 30.76
N PRO A 513 -3.41 -13.24 29.93
CA PRO A 513 -2.67 -14.48 30.18
C PRO A 513 -1.18 -14.23 30.43
N SER A 514 -0.56 -15.06 31.28
CA SER A 514 0.83 -14.84 31.69
C SER A 514 1.84 -14.92 30.55
N PHE A 515 1.54 -15.67 29.47
CA PHE A 515 2.42 -15.72 28.30
C PHE A 515 2.46 -14.39 27.53
N MET A 516 1.40 -13.56 27.56
CA MET A 516 1.35 -12.27 26.88
C MET A 516 2.09 -11.14 27.62
N ARG A 517 2.46 -11.33 28.88
CA ARG A 517 2.94 -10.28 29.79
C ARG A 517 4.46 -10.20 29.92
N ASN A 518 5.21 -10.85 29.04
CA ASN A 518 6.68 -10.90 29.11
C ASN A 518 7.33 -10.31 27.84
N GLU A 519 8.63 -10.05 27.94
CA GLU A 519 9.44 -9.46 26.85
C GLU A 519 9.44 -10.33 25.58
N GLU A 520 9.50 -11.66 25.74
CA GLU A 520 9.57 -12.56 24.58
C GLU A 520 8.26 -12.57 23.79
N TRP A 521 7.10 -12.39 24.45
CA TRP A 521 5.82 -12.22 23.76
C TRP A 521 5.76 -10.91 22.97
N ARG A 522 6.30 -9.82 23.51
CA ARG A 522 6.41 -8.56 22.78
C ARG A 522 7.27 -8.69 21.52
N LYS A 523 8.33 -9.50 21.56
CA LYS A 523 9.12 -9.83 20.36
C LYS A 523 8.34 -10.69 19.38
N LYS A 524 7.57 -11.68 19.84
CA LYS A 524 6.66 -12.47 19.00
C LYS A 524 5.66 -11.57 18.30
N ASN A 525 5.01 -10.66 19.02
CA ASN A 525 4.06 -9.71 18.44
C ASN A 525 4.72 -8.78 17.43
N LEU A 526 5.97 -8.36 17.68
CA LEU A 526 6.72 -7.57 16.72
C LEU A 526 7.06 -8.37 15.45
N GLU A 527 7.38 -9.67 15.56
CA GLU A 527 7.55 -10.55 14.40
C GLU A 527 6.23 -10.75 13.65
N SER A 528 5.10 -10.91 14.34
CA SER A 528 3.76 -10.96 13.73
C SER A 528 3.43 -9.67 12.97
N PHE A 529 3.75 -8.51 13.57
CA PHE A 529 3.61 -7.21 12.89
C PHE A 529 4.45 -7.17 11.61
N LEU A 530 5.74 -7.50 11.70
CA LEU A 530 6.66 -7.46 10.55
C LEU A 530 6.29 -8.49 9.49
N GLY A 531 5.84 -9.68 9.87
CA GLY A 531 5.36 -10.69 8.93
C GLY A 531 4.19 -10.17 8.09
N SER A 532 3.13 -9.66 8.73
CA SER A 532 1.98 -9.11 8.01
C SER A 532 2.32 -7.80 7.27
N TYR A 533 3.23 -6.99 7.81
CA TYR A 533 3.76 -5.81 7.10
C TYR A 533 4.54 -6.20 5.84
N THR A 534 5.33 -7.28 5.89
CA THR A 534 6.04 -7.81 4.72
C THR A 534 5.06 -8.30 3.64
N GLU A 535 3.96 -8.96 4.03
CA GLU A 535 2.87 -9.33 3.13
C GLU A 535 2.22 -8.11 2.47
N LEU A 536 1.91 -7.08 3.26
CA LEU A 536 1.36 -5.82 2.76
C LEU A 536 2.29 -5.15 1.74
N LYS A 537 3.59 -5.09 2.03
CA LYS A 537 4.61 -4.54 1.11
C LYS A 537 4.74 -5.41 -0.14
N HIS A 538 4.74 -6.72 0.02
CA HIS A 538 4.82 -7.66 -1.09
C HIS A 538 3.65 -7.48 -2.06
N ASP A 539 2.42 -7.41 -1.58
CA ASP A 539 1.23 -7.24 -2.43
C ASP A 539 1.23 -5.92 -3.19
N THR A 540 1.91 -4.93 -2.64
CA THR A 540 1.99 -3.59 -3.22
C THR A 540 3.30 -3.30 -3.98
N VAL A 541 4.33 -4.19 -3.89
CA VAL A 541 5.68 -4.01 -4.50
C VAL A 541 6.27 -5.26 -5.16
N LEU A 542 5.82 -6.51 -4.91
CA LEU A 542 6.09 -7.74 -5.70
C LEU A 542 7.33 -8.64 -5.46
N TYR A 543 7.17 -9.86 -5.06
CA TYR A 543 7.62 -11.28 -5.29
C TYR A 543 8.90 -11.91 -4.72
N SER A 544 8.89 -13.22 -4.33
CA SER A 544 8.95 -14.54 -4.99
C SER A 544 9.32 -15.75 -4.07
N LYS A 545 8.89 -16.92 -4.34
CA LYS A 545 9.04 -18.41 -4.38
C LYS A 545 10.11 -19.13 -3.50
N GLN A 546 9.95 -20.38 -2.92
CA GLN A 546 9.67 -21.81 -3.16
C GLN A 546 9.97 -22.69 -1.89
N MET A 547 9.53 -23.86 -1.59
CA MET A 547 8.95 -25.17 -1.82
C MET A 547 9.18 -26.25 -0.70
N LEU A 548 8.23 -27.18 -0.43
CA LEU A 548 8.03 -28.65 -0.24
C LEU A 548 8.14 -29.29 1.18
N ALA A 549 7.38 -30.24 1.73
CA ALA A 549 6.51 -31.39 1.52
C ALA A 549 6.03 -32.15 2.80
N GLU A 550 4.91 -32.81 2.77
CA GLU A 550 4.00 -33.84 3.33
C GLU A 550 4.42 -34.75 4.55
N MET A 551 3.49 -35.32 5.39
CA MET A 551 2.41 -36.32 5.33
C MET A 551 1.86 -36.75 6.69
N GLY A 552 0.68 -37.38 6.78
CA GLY A 552 -0.24 -37.62 7.85
C GLY A 552 -0.36 -39.02 8.53
N GLY A 553 -1.40 -39.22 9.39
CA GLY A 553 -1.89 -40.49 10.00
C GLY A 553 -2.55 -40.34 11.37
N GLY A 554 -3.69 -40.96 11.68
CA GLY A 554 -4.60 -40.71 12.81
C GLY A 554 -4.47 -41.58 14.08
N MET A 555 -5.13 -41.19 15.19
CA MET A 555 -5.22 -41.86 16.50
C MET A 555 -6.49 -41.50 17.32
N GLU A 556 -6.62 -41.98 18.56
CA GLU A 556 -7.79 -42.00 19.47
C GLU A 556 -8.20 -40.66 20.07
N GLU A 557 -9.50 -40.49 20.46
CA GLU A 557 -10.10 -39.23 20.96
C GLU A 557 -9.54 -38.77 22.32
N MET A 558 -8.94 -37.57 22.33
CA MET A 558 -8.51 -36.82 23.53
C MET A 558 -9.22 -35.48 23.59
N ASP A 559 -9.14 -34.75 24.73
CA ASP A 559 -9.68 -33.39 24.82
C ASP A 559 -8.84 -32.44 23.96
N ASP A 560 -9.40 -31.97 22.85
CA ASP A 560 -8.78 -31.12 21.84
C ASP A 560 -9.36 -29.70 21.82
N ARG A 561 -10.03 -29.26 22.92
CA ARG A 561 -10.51 -27.89 23.06
C ARG A 561 -9.35 -26.92 23.01
N GLY A 562 -9.37 -26.04 22.00
CA GLY A 562 -8.32 -25.07 21.76
C GLY A 562 -8.55 -23.70 22.40
N TYR A 563 -7.80 -22.70 21.97
CA TYR A 563 -7.79 -21.34 22.49
C TYR A 563 -7.56 -20.33 21.35
N VAL A 564 -8.12 -19.12 21.45
CA VAL A 564 -7.87 -18.03 20.50
C VAL A 564 -6.84 -17.07 21.09
N GLU A 565 -5.91 -16.57 20.29
CA GLU A 565 -4.98 -15.52 20.73
C GLU A 565 -5.77 -14.32 21.27
N PRO A 566 -5.56 -13.88 22.51
CA PRO A 566 -6.43 -12.88 23.13
C PRO A 566 -6.14 -11.45 22.68
N GLU A 567 -6.43 -11.19 21.38
CA GLU A 567 -6.25 -9.93 20.68
C GLU A 567 -7.57 -9.49 19.98
N PRO A 568 -8.65 -9.23 20.77
CA PRO A 568 -9.97 -8.98 20.20
C PRO A 568 -10.04 -7.75 19.31
N GLU A 569 -9.22 -6.72 19.58
CA GLU A 569 -9.16 -5.50 18.79
C GLU A 569 -8.67 -5.78 17.37
N ILE A 570 -7.67 -6.67 17.23
CA ILE A 570 -7.09 -7.01 15.92
C ILE A 570 -8.08 -7.83 15.10
N PHE A 571 -8.70 -8.85 15.69
CA PHE A 571 -9.72 -9.63 14.99
C PHE A 571 -10.90 -8.77 14.55
N HIS A 572 -11.35 -7.85 15.39
CA HIS A 572 -12.42 -6.91 15.05
C HIS A 572 -12.01 -5.95 13.94
N ALA A 573 -10.80 -5.36 14.00
CA ALA A 573 -10.28 -4.48 12.97
C ALA A 573 -10.11 -5.21 11.62
N LEU A 574 -9.66 -6.47 11.64
CA LEU A 574 -9.58 -7.31 10.45
C LEU A 574 -10.96 -7.56 9.83
N GLY A 575 -11.98 -7.81 10.66
CA GLY A 575 -13.37 -7.91 10.19
C GLY A 575 -13.84 -6.63 9.51
N SER A 576 -13.51 -5.47 10.09
CA SER A 576 -13.78 -4.15 9.49
C SER A 576 -13.05 -3.97 8.15
N LEU A 577 -11.79 -4.37 8.08
CA LEU A 577 -10.97 -4.26 6.88
C LEU A 577 -11.52 -5.14 5.74
N ALA A 578 -11.91 -6.39 6.02
CA ALA A 578 -12.55 -7.29 5.05
C ALA A 578 -13.88 -6.72 4.52
N LYS A 579 -14.70 -6.15 5.43
CA LYS A 579 -15.95 -5.47 5.08
C LYS A 579 -15.70 -4.26 4.18
N ASN A 580 -14.76 -3.39 4.54
CA ASN A 580 -14.41 -2.20 3.76
C ASN A 580 -13.91 -2.59 2.36
N THR A 581 -13.11 -3.65 2.25
CA THR A 581 -12.66 -4.19 0.96
C THR A 581 -13.87 -4.59 0.10
N SER A 582 -14.80 -5.36 0.68
CA SER A 582 -16.01 -5.81 -0.02
C SER A 582 -16.86 -4.63 -0.50
N GLU A 583 -17.20 -3.69 0.38
CA GLU A 583 -18.06 -2.57 0.06
C GLU A 583 -17.44 -1.58 -0.94
N GLY A 584 -16.14 -1.30 -0.79
CA GLY A 584 -15.42 -0.42 -1.71
C GLY A 584 -15.38 -0.98 -3.12
N MET A 585 -14.99 -2.24 -3.28
CA MET A 585 -14.97 -2.92 -4.58
C MET A 585 -16.38 -3.07 -5.19
N GLU A 586 -17.41 -3.28 -4.36
CA GLU A 586 -18.80 -3.32 -4.82
C GLU A 586 -19.25 -1.96 -5.37
N ARG A 587 -18.87 -0.83 -4.74
CA ARG A 587 -19.13 0.53 -5.24
C ARG A 587 -18.47 0.78 -6.60
N PHE A 588 -17.29 0.24 -6.85
CA PHE A 588 -16.64 0.29 -8.16
C PHE A 588 -17.26 -0.67 -9.19
N GLY A 589 -18.08 -1.61 -8.75
CA GLY A 589 -18.70 -2.63 -9.63
C GLY A 589 -17.72 -3.69 -10.12
N ILE A 590 -16.63 -3.93 -9.40
CA ILE A 590 -15.55 -4.87 -9.75
C ILE A 590 -15.48 -6.10 -8.84
N LEU A 591 -16.40 -6.25 -7.90
CA LEU A 591 -16.44 -7.38 -6.98
C LEU A 591 -17.33 -8.51 -7.52
N SER A 592 -16.80 -9.72 -7.63
CA SER A 592 -17.59 -10.89 -7.98
C SER A 592 -18.49 -11.31 -6.79
N ALA A 593 -19.64 -11.95 -7.09
CA ALA A 593 -20.53 -12.46 -6.04
C ALA A 593 -19.85 -13.50 -5.14
N LYS A 594 -18.91 -14.27 -5.68
CA LYS A 594 -18.14 -15.28 -4.94
C LYS A 594 -17.14 -14.63 -4.00
N ASP A 595 -16.43 -13.62 -4.45
CA ASP A 595 -15.46 -12.90 -3.63
C ASP A 595 -16.15 -12.12 -2.52
N LYS A 596 -17.34 -11.57 -2.80
CA LYS A 596 -18.19 -10.95 -1.79
C LYS A 596 -18.56 -11.96 -0.68
N GLU A 597 -19.03 -13.16 -1.05
CA GLU A 597 -19.37 -14.22 -0.08
C GLU A 597 -18.14 -14.61 0.77
N ASN A 598 -16.97 -14.71 0.18
CA ASN A 598 -15.75 -15.05 0.88
C ASN A 598 -15.28 -13.93 1.83
N LEU A 599 -15.35 -12.65 1.41
CA LEU A 599 -15.04 -11.52 2.29
C LEU A 599 -16.03 -11.41 3.45
N GLU A 600 -17.33 -11.65 3.21
CA GLU A 600 -18.37 -11.73 4.26
C GLU A 600 -18.08 -12.88 5.24
N LYS A 601 -17.62 -14.03 4.74
CA LYS A 601 -17.22 -15.16 5.59
C LYS A 601 -15.97 -14.83 6.41
N LEU A 602 -14.96 -14.16 5.83
CA LEU A 602 -13.76 -13.72 6.55
C LEU A 602 -14.11 -12.71 7.65
N GLN A 603 -14.98 -11.74 7.35
CA GLN A 603 -15.50 -10.79 8.35
C GLN A 603 -16.17 -11.53 9.51
N GLN A 604 -17.14 -12.43 9.22
CA GLN A 604 -17.86 -13.18 10.24
C GLN A 604 -16.92 -14.01 11.12
N LEU A 605 -15.92 -14.66 10.52
CA LEU A 605 -14.95 -15.47 11.25
C LEU A 605 -14.09 -14.59 12.18
N SER A 606 -13.65 -13.42 11.68
CA SER A 606 -12.92 -12.44 12.47
C SER A 606 -13.74 -11.93 13.67
N ASP A 607 -15.01 -11.58 13.46
CA ASP A 607 -15.91 -11.13 14.52
C ASP A 607 -16.16 -12.22 15.57
N GLN A 608 -16.28 -13.49 15.15
CA GLN A 608 -16.42 -14.62 16.07
C GLN A 608 -15.16 -14.83 16.92
N PHE A 609 -13.97 -14.73 16.34
CA PHE A 609 -12.73 -14.82 17.11
C PHE A 609 -12.52 -13.64 18.04
N ALA A 610 -12.91 -12.42 17.67
CA ALA A 610 -12.94 -11.28 18.59
C ALA A 610 -13.81 -11.57 19.82
N GLU A 611 -15.02 -12.10 19.64
CA GLU A 611 -15.92 -12.42 20.74
C GLU A 611 -15.41 -13.60 21.58
N ILE A 612 -14.80 -14.64 20.98
CA ILE A 612 -14.19 -15.76 21.72
C ILE A 612 -13.02 -15.23 22.55
N SER A 613 -12.12 -14.42 21.98
CA SER A 613 -11.01 -13.78 22.71
C SER A 613 -11.50 -13.00 23.95
N ILE A 614 -12.58 -12.23 23.80
CA ILE A 614 -13.19 -11.51 24.93
C ILE A 614 -13.69 -12.48 25.99
N LYS A 615 -14.43 -13.54 25.61
CA LYS A 615 -14.91 -14.57 26.55
C LYS A 615 -13.75 -15.21 27.34
N GLU A 616 -12.63 -15.48 26.67
CA GLU A 616 -11.44 -16.05 27.27
C GLU A 616 -10.76 -15.07 28.23
N LEU A 617 -10.62 -13.78 27.86
CA LEU A 617 -10.12 -12.72 28.72
C LEU A 617 -11.01 -12.47 29.95
N GLU A 618 -12.31 -12.68 29.85
CA GLU A 618 -13.25 -12.60 30.98
C GLU A 618 -13.28 -13.89 31.84
N GLY A 619 -12.32 -14.80 31.67
CA GLY A 619 -12.11 -16.01 32.46
C GLY A 619 -12.65 -17.30 31.86
N GLY A 620 -13.03 -17.30 30.59
CA GLY A 620 -13.34 -18.49 29.78
C GLY A 620 -14.65 -19.22 30.12
N SER A 621 -15.36 -18.83 31.16
CA SER A 621 -16.56 -19.57 31.64
C SER A 621 -17.76 -19.46 30.70
N THR A 622 -17.72 -18.59 29.72
CA THR A 622 -18.77 -18.34 28.73
C THR A 622 -18.41 -18.84 27.33
N VAL A 623 -17.24 -19.45 27.15
CA VAL A 623 -16.87 -20.13 25.90
C VAL A 623 -17.74 -21.36 25.74
N THR A 624 -18.38 -21.51 24.59
CA THR A 624 -19.37 -22.58 24.33
C THR A 624 -18.75 -23.76 23.58
N ASP A 625 -19.47 -24.87 23.49
CA ASP A 625 -19.03 -26.01 22.67
C ASP A 625 -18.97 -25.65 21.17
N GLU A 626 -19.84 -24.74 20.71
CA GLU A 626 -19.81 -24.22 19.34
C GLU A 626 -18.55 -23.35 19.08
N ASP A 627 -18.11 -22.56 20.07
CA ASP A 627 -16.88 -21.79 20.00
C ASP A 627 -15.66 -22.75 19.88
N TYR A 628 -15.61 -23.81 20.69
CA TYR A 628 -14.56 -24.83 20.61
C TYR A 628 -14.59 -25.61 19.29
N GLU A 629 -15.77 -25.91 18.75
CA GLU A 629 -15.88 -26.54 17.43
C GLU A 629 -15.37 -25.65 16.33
N LEU A 630 -15.59 -24.31 16.41
CA LEU A 630 -15.04 -23.34 15.46
C LEU A 630 -13.51 -23.35 15.50
N ILE A 631 -12.90 -23.31 16.70
CA ILE A 631 -11.45 -23.39 16.89
C ILE A 631 -10.90 -24.69 16.30
N ARG A 632 -11.55 -25.84 16.60
CA ARG A 632 -11.15 -27.16 16.15
C ARG A 632 -11.20 -27.33 14.63
N THR A 633 -12.17 -26.69 13.97
CA THR A 633 -12.38 -26.81 12.52
C THR A 633 -11.77 -25.66 11.72
N PHE A 634 -11.00 -24.81 12.37
CA PHE A 634 -10.44 -23.59 11.77
C PHE A 634 -9.52 -23.88 10.57
N GLY A 635 -8.72 -24.96 10.62
CA GLY A 635 -7.86 -25.37 9.50
C GLY A 635 -8.62 -25.54 8.19
N GLY A 636 -9.83 -26.15 8.25
CA GLY A 636 -10.68 -26.32 7.07
C GLY A 636 -11.21 -24.98 6.50
N ASN A 637 -11.38 -23.93 7.33
CA ASN A 637 -11.69 -22.59 6.84
C ASN A 637 -10.50 -21.96 6.14
N LEU A 638 -9.30 -22.07 6.71
CA LEU A 638 -8.07 -21.57 6.09
C LEU A 638 -7.78 -22.27 4.76
N GLU A 639 -7.90 -23.61 4.70
CA GLU A 639 -7.72 -24.37 3.46
C GLU A 639 -8.73 -23.94 2.39
N HIS A 640 -9.98 -23.69 2.77
CA HIS A 640 -11.00 -23.18 1.85
C HIS A 640 -10.57 -21.81 1.28
N PHE A 641 -10.18 -20.87 2.13
CA PHE A 641 -9.74 -19.56 1.67
C PHE A 641 -8.51 -19.65 0.76
N TRP A 642 -7.49 -20.41 1.14
CA TRP A 642 -6.31 -20.63 0.33
C TRP A 642 -6.66 -21.20 -1.06
N LYS A 643 -7.51 -22.23 -1.15
CA LYS A 643 -7.97 -22.80 -2.43
C LYS A 643 -8.74 -21.78 -3.29
N GLU A 644 -9.49 -20.89 -2.67
CA GLU A 644 -10.21 -19.85 -3.39
C GLU A 644 -9.26 -18.81 -4.00
N THR A 645 -8.15 -18.51 -3.34
CA THR A 645 -7.19 -17.48 -3.81
C THR A 645 -6.27 -17.97 -4.92
N ILE A 646 -6.09 -19.27 -5.07
CA ILE A 646 -5.28 -19.84 -6.15
C ILE A 646 -6.10 -20.34 -7.35
N ARG A 647 -7.43 -20.27 -7.30
CA ARG A 647 -8.37 -20.84 -8.29
C ARG A 647 -8.19 -20.35 -9.72
N ASP A 648 -7.60 -19.17 -9.92
CA ASP A 648 -7.33 -18.58 -11.23
C ASP A 648 -5.88 -18.80 -11.70
N GLN A 649 -5.02 -19.37 -10.85
CA GLN A 649 -3.62 -19.65 -11.14
C GLN A 649 -3.40 -21.13 -11.56
N THR A 650 -4.33 -22.00 -11.20
CA THR A 650 -4.24 -23.44 -11.53
C THR A 650 -5.61 -24.01 -11.89
N THR A 651 -5.61 -24.97 -12.80
CA THR A 651 -6.80 -25.77 -13.18
C THR A 651 -6.79 -27.14 -12.54
N GLU A 652 -5.81 -27.46 -11.70
CA GLU A 652 -5.69 -28.74 -11.03
C GLU A 652 -6.71 -28.84 -9.86
N GLU A 653 -7.37 -29.98 -9.75
CA GLU A 653 -8.34 -30.25 -8.68
C GLU A 653 -7.66 -30.45 -7.31
N TYR A 654 -6.41 -30.92 -7.33
CA TYR A 654 -5.58 -31.12 -6.16
C TYR A 654 -4.27 -30.35 -6.31
N VAL A 655 -4.04 -29.41 -5.41
CA VAL A 655 -2.84 -28.57 -5.36
C VAL A 655 -2.17 -28.79 -4.00
N ASP A 656 -0.87 -28.96 -4.00
CA ASP A 656 -0.06 -29.08 -2.78
C ASP A 656 0.24 -27.70 -2.24
N SER A 657 0.11 -27.50 -0.90
CA SER A 657 0.41 -26.22 -0.23
C SER A 657 1.80 -25.67 -0.54
N ARG A 658 2.72 -26.57 -0.88
CA ARG A 658 4.08 -26.27 -1.28
C ARG A 658 4.23 -25.58 -2.64
N GLU A 659 3.20 -25.63 -3.47
CA GLU A 659 3.20 -24.96 -4.78
C GLU A 659 2.86 -23.47 -4.63
N PHE A 660 2.16 -23.11 -3.54
CA PHE A 660 1.78 -21.74 -3.18
C PHE A 660 2.02 -21.53 -1.68
N PRO A 661 3.29 -21.45 -1.23
CA PRO A 661 3.62 -21.36 0.19
C PRO A 661 3.40 -19.95 0.74
N ALA A 662 3.21 -19.84 2.07
CA ALA A 662 3.15 -18.57 2.79
C ALA A 662 4.47 -17.77 2.72
N ALA A 663 5.60 -18.45 2.46
CA ALA A 663 6.92 -17.80 2.39
C ALA A 663 7.02 -16.84 1.21
N LEU A 664 7.46 -15.60 1.46
CA LEU A 664 7.65 -14.56 0.45
C LEU A 664 8.78 -13.59 0.84
N ALA A 665 9.24 -12.79 -0.13
CA ALA A 665 10.22 -11.74 0.10
C ALA A 665 9.89 -10.51 -0.76
N VAL A 666 10.28 -9.34 -0.30
CA VAL A 666 10.06 -8.06 -0.99
C VAL A 666 11.24 -7.12 -0.81
N ASP A 667 11.59 -6.40 -1.88
CA ASP A 667 12.57 -5.31 -1.85
C ASP A 667 11.92 -4.09 -1.19
N ILE A 668 12.54 -3.58 -0.12
CA ILE A 668 12.07 -2.41 0.63
C ILE A 668 12.74 -1.13 0.16
N ALA A 669 14.07 -1.15 0.02
CA ALA A 669 14.83 0.04 -0.36
C ALA A 669 16.15 -0.35 -1.03
N THR A 670 16.63 0.49 -1.96
CA THR A 670 17.92 0.31 -2.62
C THR A 670 18.81 1.54 -2.36
N ASP A 671 20.05 1.33 -1.93
CA ASP A 671 21.02 2.39 -1.75
C ASP A 671 21.70 2.78 -3.10
N PRO A 672 22.35 3.94 -3.21
CA PRO A 672 23.02 4.36 -4.43
C PRO A 672 24.20 3.46 -4.87
N ASN A 673 24.67 2.55 -4.01
CA ASN A 673 25.73 1.58 -4.33
C ASN A 673 25.18 0.25 -4.82
N GLY A 674 23.84 0.11 -4.89
CA GLY A 674 23.15 -1.11 -5.32
C GLY A 674 22.98 -2.14 -4.21
N THR A 675 23.13 -1.77 -2.92
CA THR A 675 22.73 -2.62 -1.79
C THR A 675 21.23 -2.51 -1.59
N ILE A 676 20.56 -3.64 -1.45
CA ILE A 676 19.10 -3.72 -1.30
C ILE A 676 18.78 -4.14 0.14
N LEU A 677 17.82 -3.48 0.75
CA LEU A 677 17.13 -3.98 1.93
C LEU A 677 15.95 -4.82 1.47
N GLU A 678 15.98 -6.09 1.79
CA GLU A 678 14.88 -7.04 1.54
C GLU A 678 14.24 -7.43 2.88
N GLU A 679 12.92 -7.55 2.89
CA GLU A 679 12.16 -8.19 3.95
C GLU A 679 11.61 -9.52 3.46
N ALA A 680 11.62 -10.54 4.34
CA ALA A 680 11.15 -11.87 3.97
C ALA A 680 10.46 -12.55 5.14
N ILE A 681 9.39 -13.28 4.85
CA ILE A 681 8.81 -14.27 5.74
C ILE A 681 9.19 -15.67 5.27
N GLY A 682 9.53 -16.53 6.24
CA GLY A 682 9.88 -17.92 5.98
C GLY A 682 8.68 -18.86 5.95
N GLY A 683 8.91 -20.16 6.12
CA GLY A 683 7.84 -21.13 6.33
C GLY A 683 7.10 -20.92 7.65
N VAL A 684 5.94 -21.58 7.80
CA VAL A 684 5.08 -21.44 8.97
C VAL A 684 5.74 -22.06 10.20
N TYR A 685 5.83 -21.30 11.29
CA TYR A 685 6.29 -21.76 12.59
C TYR A 685 5.11 -22.21 13.45
N ARG A 686 5.34 -23.17 14.32
CA ARG A 686 4.34 -23.63 15.30
C ARG A 686 4.58 -22.95 16.65
N ILE A 687 3.55 -22.35 17.21
CA ILE A 687 3.56 -21.81 18.56
C ILE A 687 2.81 -22.75 19.51
N SER A 688 3.33 -22.93 20.73
CA SER A 688 2.62 -23.60 21.82
C SER A 688 2.60 -22.68 23.03
N VAL A 689 1.43 -22.52 23.64
CA VAL A 689 1.18 -21.67 24.81
C VAL A 689 0.66 -22.49 25.97
N VAL A 690 0.90 -22.04 27.21
CA VAL A 690 0.43 -22.69 28.45
C VAL A 690 -0.64 -21.83 29.08
#